data_b53a98ed864a98dd2e5f348b53454650
#
_entry.id   b53a98ed864a98dd2e5f348b53454650
#
_cell.length_a   1.000
_cell.length_b   1.000
_cell.length_c   1.000
_cell.angle_alpha   90.00
_cell.angle_beta   90.00
_cell.angle_gamma   90.00
#
_symmetry.space_group_name_H-M   'P 1'
#
loop_
_entity.id
_entity.type
_entity.pdbx_description
1 polymer ?
#
loop_
_entity_poly.entity_id
_entity_poly.type
_entity_poly.pdbx_seq_one_letter_code
_entity_poly.pdbx_strand_id
1 'polypeptide(L)'
;MVEASSIGRGRQLRLTVLAFVGMLCSPVVGSAAMLDLTKAVVIVPDDLSRRESRAVAMLIDEVEHRTGVRWEIATNWPKPPGSPVVAVGREPGLSAKVARVATLLPERANPDRPEGYRIGIGKNEHAVIVAGNDERGVLFGVGRMLREMRMTRGRVLIDDGFHVKTAPEVALRGHQLGYRPKTNSYDGWDLPQWEQYIKDLAVFGTNAIELLPPRSDDDAESPHFPRPPIEMMVGMSKLADDYGLDVWVWFPAMDKDYANPATVEFAIREWSEVLHRLPRVDAVFVPGGDPGHTRPKDLMALLERQSESLRKSHPKLQMWVSPQGFTKIWHDEFLAILRKEPKWLTGVVFGPQVRVGLGELRASIPSRYPIRNYPDITHTLNCQYPVPDWDLAFALTHDREPINPRPLGQAAIFQATRADSIGFLSYSEGCNDDVNKFVWSGLGWDSKTPVIDILRQYARYFLGDRYTDDFAQGLLALERNWRGPLVTNAGVETTLAQFRGMERSASPRDLGNWRFQQALYRAYYDAYVRDRLIRETTAEAEATEALRQATRIGAIPAMANAETILDRASREIPSVDRRTRVFELAEALFQSIRMQLSVRKQGEFGRGTTLDTIDVPLNSRVWLIARIAAIRALGREEDRVRAITELVDRTDPGPGGFYDNLGDPTQQTHLVRGAEFAASPDFRQSWVIGFDDRPGLPMVWLRNAQSLYDEPLRMHYESLDPAARYRLRVVYSGDNFRPTVRLEAEGVEIHPYRKKPDPITPLEFEIPASVTADGKLDLRFNVEPGRGGNGRGCQVSEVWLIKSR
;
A
#
# COMPACT_ATOMS: atom_id res chain seq x y z
N MET A 1 -68.01 -13.93 36.12
CA MET A 1 -68.45 -12.98 37.13
C MET A 1 -67.80 -11.68 36.78
N VAL A 2 -68.55 -10.84 36.12
CA VAL A 2 -69.10 -9.57 36.67
C VAL A 2 -68.07 -8.47 36.57
N GLU A 3 -68.26 -7.42 35.97
CA GLU A 3 -69.16 -6.54 35.21
C GLU A 3 -68.38 -5.34 34.80
N ALA A 4 -68.37 -4.88 33.64
CA ALA A 4 -69.21 -3.94 32.92
C ALA A 4 -69.37 -2.57 33.61
N SER A 5 -68.97 -1.58 32.99
CA SER A 5 -69.73 -0.33 32.65
C SER A 5 -68.76 0.81 32.59
N SER A 6 -68.78 1.77 31.78
CA SER A 6 -69.55 2.39 30.75
C SER A 6 -69.22 3.88 30.64
N ILE A 7 -69.23 4.38 29.44
CA ILE A 7 -69.56 5.76 29.03
C ILE A 7 -68.66 6.91 29.39
N GLY A 8 -68.10 7.61 28.35
CA GLY A 8 -67.97 9.02 28.50
C GLY A 8 -67.16 9.81 27.49
N ARG A 9 -67.77 10.18 26.40
CA ARG A 9 -67.64 11.47 25.65
C ARG A 9 -66.25 11.79 24.98
N GLY A 10 -66.40 11.83 23.70
CA GLY A 10 -65.41 12.39 22.77
C GLY A 10 -65.01 13.82 23.06
N ARG A 11 -63.74 14.07 22.80
CA ARG A 11 -63.23 15.39 22.49
C ARG A 11 -62.49 15.27 21.17
N GLN A 12 -63.06 15.86 20.13
CA GLN A 12 -62.38 16.15 18.89
C GLN A 12 -61.19 17.09 19.17
N LEU A 13 -59.99 16.59 19.01
CA LEU A 13 -58.81 17.42 18.98
C LEU A 13 -58.63 17.88 17.52
N ARG A 14 -58.92 19.14 17.26
CA ARG A 14 -58.56 19.85 16.02
C ARG A 14 -57.05 19.95 15.99
N LEU A 15 -56.39 19.18 15.11
CA LEU A 15 -55.00 19.40 14.75
C LEU A 15 -54.92 20.69 13.95
N THR A 16 -54.43 21.75 14.57
CA THR A 16 -53.96 22.94 13.88
C THR A 16 -52.56 22.64 13.32
N VAL A 17 -52.48 22.42 12.01
CA VAL A 17 -51.20 22.32 11.29
C VAL A 17 -50.62 23.73 11.22
N LEU A 18 -49.70 24.03 12.11
CA LEU A 18 -48.81 25.17 11.97
C LEU A 18 -47.76 24.80 10.91
N ALA A 19 -47.94 25.34 9.71
CA ALA A 19 -46.91 25.32 8.70
C ALA A 19 -45.76 26.22 9.16
N PHE A 20 -44.71 25.60 9.73
CA PHE A 20 -43.40 26.22 9.91
C PHE A 20 -42.76 26.31 8.53
N VAL A 21 -42.85 27.43 7.87
CA VAL A 21 -42.00 27.80 6.75
C VAL A 21 -40.62 28.04 7.37
N GLY A 22 -39.86 26.94 7.50
CA GLY A 22 -38.43 27.02 7.77
C GLY A 22 -37.75 27.64 6.54
N MET A 23 -37.42 28.91 6.63
CA MET A 23 -36.47 29.55 5.75
C MET A 23 -35.15 28.81 5.94
N LEU A 24 -34.85 27.87 5.04
CA LEU A 24 -33.53 27.27 4.87
C LEU A 24 -32.60 28.43 4.44
N CYS A 25 -32.02 29.12 5.40
CA CYS A 25 -30.79 29.85 5.18
C CYS A 25 -29.71 28.78 4.88
N SER A 26 -29.60 28.37 3.62
CA SER A 26 -28.38 27.79 3.13
C SER A 26 -27.30 28.87 3.38
N PRO A 27 -26.21 28.52 4.09
CA PRO A 27 -25.07 29.42 4.12
C PRO A 27 -24.68 29.64 2.66
N VAL A 28 -24.83 30.84 2.16
CA VAL A 28 -24.18 31.29 0.93
C VAL A 28 -22.69 31.14 1.23
N VAL A 29 -22.12 30.01 0.85
CA VAL A 29 -20.66 29.85 0.74
C VAL A 29 -20.29 30.92 -0.29
N GLY A 30 -19.83 32.08 0.19
CA GLY A 30 -19.36 33.14 -0.65
C GLY A 30 -18.32 32.54 -1.59
N SER A 31 -18.58 32.58 -2.90
CA SER A 31 -17.60 32.18 -3.89
C SER A 31 -16.34 32.98 -3.60
N ALA A 32 -15.25 32.31 -3.19
CA ALA A 32 -13.96 32.97 -3.01
C ALA A 32 -13.65 33.74 -4.28
N ALA A 33 -13.27 35.00 -4.14
CA ALA A 33 -12.91 35.79 -5.30
C ALA A 33 -11.64 35.20 -5.94
N MET A 34 -11.59 35.13 -7.25
CA MET A 34 -10.51 34.50 -7.99
C MET A 34 -9.68 35.54 -8.74
N LEU A 35 -8.36 35.46 -8.56
CA LEU A 35 -7.42 36.24 -9.37
C LEU A 35 -7.19 35.45 -10.68
N ASP A 36 -7.42 36.16 -11.81
CA ASP A 36 -7.20 35.59 -13.15
C ASP A 36 -5.73 35.83 -13.57
N LEU A 37 -4.99 34.72 -13.70
CA LEU A 37 -3.58 34.66 -14.10
C LEU A 37 -3.40 34.24 -15.58
N THR A 38 -4.46 34.17 -16.36
CA THR A 38 -4.40 33.68 -17.75
C THR A 38 -3.39 34.44 -18.61
N LYS A 39 -3.29 35.76 -18.39
CA LYS A 39 -2.34 36.64 -19.11
C LYS A 39 -1.19 37.10 -18.21
N ALA A 40 -0.80 36.28 -17.24
CA ALA A 40 0.27 36.64 -16.32
C ALA A 40 1.64 36.66 -17.02
N VAL A 41 2.52 37.51 -16.48
CA VAL A 41 3.96 37.46 -16.78
C VAL A 41 4.72 37.03 -15.55
N VAL A 42 5.82 36.30 -15.78
CA VAL A 42 6.69 35.80 -14.71
C VAL A 42 7.82 36.78 -14.45
N ILE A 43 7.99 37.24 -13.23
CA ILE A 43 9.10 38.09 -12.78
C ILE A 43 10.06 37.26 -11.94
N VAL A 44 11.33 37.35 -12.22
CA VAL A 44 12.38 36.61 -11.54
C VAL A 44 13.55 37.53 -11.15
N PRO A 45 14.32 37.17 -10.10
CA PRO A 45 15.62 37.83 -9.81
C PRO A 45 16.60 37.71 -10.97
N ASP A 46 17.55 38.67 -11.03
CA ASP A 46 18.59 38.66 -12.07
C ASP A 46 19.68 37.57 -11.80
N ASP A 47 19.79 37.09 -10.57
CA ASP A 47 20.79 36.16 -10.07
C ASP A 47 20.24 34.73 -9.84
N LEU A 48 19.27 34.28 -10.65
CA LEU A 48 18.73 32.92 -10.53
C LEU A 48 19.83 31.87 -10.68
N SER A 49 19.86 30.93 -9.74
CA SER A 49 20.66 29.70 -9.91
C SER A 49 20.08 28.79 -11.01
N ARG A 50 20.87 27.83 -11.47
CA ARG A 50 20.41 26.81 -12.44
C ARG A 50 19.13 26.09 -11.94
N ARG A 51 19.07 25.71 -10.64
CA ARG A 51 17.93 24.99 -10.05
C ARG A 51 16.69 25.87 -9.92
N GLU A 52 16.87 27.13 -9.51
CA GLU A 52 15.76 28.09 -9.50
C GLU A 52 15.21 28.34 -10.91
N SER A 53 16.09 28.49 -11.90
CA SER A 53 15.69 28.62 -13.31
C SER A 53 14.89 27.38 -13.78
N ARG A 54 15.28 26.18 -13.30
CA ARG A 54 14.55 24.95 -13.61
C ARG A 54 13.17 24.92 -12.97
N ALA A 55 13.04 25.39 -11.72
CA ALA A 55 11.73 25.52 -11.05
C ALA A 55 10.79 26.51 -11.76
N VAL A 56 11.31 27.63 -12.25
CA VAL A 56 10.56 28.61 -13.05
C VAL A 56 10.14 28.02 -14.39
N ALA A 57 11.03 27.31 -15.08
CA ALA A 57 10.71 26.61 -16.32
C ALA A 57 9.60 25.57 -16.08
N MET A 58 9.72 24.79 -15.01
CA MET A 58 8.67 23.82 -14.63
C MET A 58 7.30 24.50 -14.43
N LEU A 59 7.24 25.67 -13.78
CA LEU A 59 5.99 26.39 -13.61
C LEU A 59 5.36 26.76 -14.96
N ILE A 60 6.14 27.32 -15.88
CA ILE A 60 5.67 27.76 -17.20
C ILE A 60 5.22 26.55 -18.02
N ASP A 61 6.04 25.50 -18.06
CA ASP A 61 5.76 24.29 -18.85
C ASP A 61 4.51 23.54 -18.32
N GLU A 62 4.32 23.44 -16.99
CA GLU A 62 3.14 22.81 -16.41
C GLU A 62 1.85 23.61 -16.66
N VAL A 63 1.92 24.93 -16.60
CA VAL A 63 0.79 25.79 -16.97
C VAL A 63 0.44 25.61 -18.45
N GLU A 64 1.43 25.67 -19.34
CA GLU A 64 1.21 25.48 -20.78
C GLU A 64 0.67 24.08 -21.09
N HIS A 65 1.28 23.03 -20.52
CA HIS A 65 0.84 21.65 -20.72
C HIS A 65 -0.64 21.44 -20.33
N ARG A 66 -1.07 22.03 -19.22
CA ARG A 66 -2.42 21.87 -18.68
C ARG A 66 -3.46 22.78 -19.33
N THR A 67 -3.07 23.96 -19.75
CA THR A 67 -4.02 25.00 -20.19
C THR A 67 -3.86 25.43 -21.64
N GLY A 68 -2.71 25.19 -22.26
CA GLY A 68 -2.33 25.79 -23.55
C GLY A 68 -1.95 27.28 -23.44
N VAL A 69 -1.85 27.81 -22.21
CA VAL A 69 -1.43 29.19 -21.94
C VAL A 69 0.06 29.19 -21.59
N ARG A 70 0.89 29.87 -22.36
CA ARG A 70 2.32 30.04 -22.06
C ARG A 70 2.56 31.41 -21.46
N TRP A 71 3.13 31.45 -20.27
CA TRP A 71 3.57 32.68 -19.63
C TRP A 71 4.97 33.09 -20.10
N GLU A 72 5.19 34.38 -20.25
CA GLU A 72 6.48 34.95 -20.61
C GLU A 72 7.23 35.47 -19.39
N ILE A 73 8.55 35.37 -19.39
CA ILE A 73 9.42 35.98 -18.38
C ILE A 73 9.64 37.45 -18.77
N ALA A 74 9.24 38.37 -17.88
CA ALA A 74 9.42 39.81 -18.07
C ALA A 74 10.56 40.33 -17.18
N THR A 75 11.31 41.26 -17.70
CA THR A 75 12.45 41.88 -16.99
C THR A 75 12.01 42.91 -15.96
N ASN A 76 10.86 43.56 -16.17
CA ASN A 76 10.36 44.62 -15.32
C ASN A 76 8.89 44.34 -14.91
N TRP A 77 8.53 44.83 -13.73
CA TRP A 77 7.14 44.84 -13.26
C TRP A 77 6.25 45.67 -14.18
N PRO A 78 5.15 45.14 -14.70
CA PRO A 78 4.25 45.85 -15.58
C PRO A 78 3.66 47.10 -14.89
N LYS A 79 3.52 48.20 -15.64
CA LYS A 79 2.80 49.41 -15.14
C LYS A 79 1.28 49.21 -15.26
N PRO A 80 0.47 49.72 -14.30
CA PRO A 80 -0.98 49.64 -14.41
C PRO A 80 -1.54 50.48 -15.58
N PRO A 81 -2.62 50.02 -16.30
CA PRO A 81 -3.19 48.68 -16.23
C PRO A 81 -2.32 47.67 -16.97
N GLY A 82 -1.66 46.81 -16.22
CA GLY A 82 -0.71 45.82 -16.77
C GLY A 82 -1.21 44.39 -16.62
N SER A 83 -0.48 43.46 -17.20
CA SER A 83 -0.70 42.01 -17.04
C SER A 83 -0.57 41.61 -15.56
N PRO A 84 -1.32 40.62 -15.07
CA PRO A 84 -1.07 39.97 -13.78
C PRO A 84 0.37 39.50 -13.69
N VAL A 85 0.91 39.44 -12.47
CA VAL A 85 2.30 39.10 -12.23
C VAL A 85 2.41 37.80 -11.38
N VAL A 86 3.33 36.90 -11.74
CA VAL A 86 3.78 35.83 -10.89
C VAL A 86 5.28 36.02 -10.63
N ALA A 87 5.64 36.44 -9.42
CA ALA A 87 7.03 36.68 -9.05
C ALA A 87 7.58 35.45 -8.30
N VAL A 88 8.68 34.86 -8.78
CA VAL A 88 9.23 33.60 -8.28
C VAL A 88 10.76 33.74 -8.05
N GLY A 89 11.23 33.33 -6.86
CA GLY A 89 12.67 33.30 -6.54
C GLY A 89 12.92 33.27 -5.03
N ARG A 90 14.19 33.40 -4.64
CA ARG A 90 14.52 33.62 -3.22
C ARG A 90 14.21 35.06 -2.83
N GLU A 91 13.73 35.25 -1.59
CA GLU A 91 13.24 36.53 -1.12
C GLU A 91 14.24 37.70 -1.28
N PRO A 92 15.53 37.57 -0.94
CA PRO A 92 16.46 38.70 -1.08
C PRO A 92 16.55 39.23 -2.53
N GLY A 93 16.65 38.31 -3.50
CA GLY A 93 16.67 38.62 -4.92
C GLY A 93 15.37 39.24 -5.42
N LEU A 94 14.22 38.71 -5.01
CA LEU A 94 12.90 39.24 -5.35
C LEU A 94 12.70 40.65 -4.75
N SER A 95 13.06 40.88 -3.48
CA SER A 95 12.93 42.18 -2.81
C SER A 95 13.87 43.24 -3.39
N ALA A 96 15.06 42.84 -3.85
CA ALA A 96 15.95 43.74 -4.57
C ALA A 96 15.37 44.19 -5.93
N LYS A 97 14.66 43.30 -6.61
CA LYS A 97 13.99 43.58 -7.89
C LYS A 97 12.71 44.40 -7.71
N VAL A 98 11.94 44.14 -6.65
CA VAL A 98 10.64 44.74 -6.40
C VAL A 98 10.41 44.99 -4.91
N ALA A 99 10.57 46.25 -4.47
CA ALA A 99 10.43 46.61 -3.04
C ALA A 99 9.07 46.23 -2.40
N ARG A 100 7.99 46.09 -3.20
CA ARG A 100 6.65 45.72 -2.73
C ARG A 100 6.53 44.21 -2.36
N VAL A 101 7.47 43.36 -2.76
CA VAL A 101 7.41 41.91 -2.49
C VAL A 101 7.25 41.65 -0.99
N ALA A 102 8.01 42.35 -0.16
CA ALA A 102 7.97 42.15 1.30
C ALA A 102 6.60 42.46 1.92
N THR A 103 5.83 43.43 1.36
CA THR A 103 4.50 43.80 1.89
C THR A 103 3.39 42.83 1.46
N LEU A 104 3.61 42.04 0.41
CA LEU A 104 2.63 41.08 -0.10
C LEU A 104 2.81 39.68 0.48
N LEU A 105 3.94 39.40 1.12
CA LEU A 105 4.22 38.12 1.72
C LEU A 105 3.73 38.04 3.17
N PRO A 106 3.24 36.89 3.65
CA PRO A 106 3.01 36.66 5.07
C PRO A 106 4.28 36.90 5.89
N GLU A 107 4.12 37.40 7.13
CA GLU A 107 5.27 37.60 8.03
C GLU A 107 6.16 36.36 8.16
N ARG A 108 7.47 36.57 8.30
CA ARG A 108 8.43 35.49 8.56
C ARG A 108 8.20 34.87 9.95
N ALA A 109 7.89 33.58 10.02
CA ALA A 109 7.77 32.89 11.31
C ALA A 109 9.10 32.36 11.83
N ASN A 110 9.90 31.78 10.95
CA ASN A 110 11.25 31.28 11.21
C ASN A 110 12.02 31.37 9.89
N PRO A 111 12.89 32.36 9.73
CA PRO A 111 13.46 32.68 8.43
C PRO A 111 14.33 31.57 7.84
N ASP A 112 14.88 30.68 8.65
CA ASP A 112 16.03 29.86 8.24
C ASP A 112 15.73 28.35 8.12
N ARG A 113 14.46 27.94 8.17
CA ARG A 113 14.16 26.51 7.93
C ARG A 113 14.41 26.14 6.48
N PRO A 114 15.28 25.14 6.21
CA PRO A 114 15.55 24.67 4.87
C PRO A 114 14.26 24.26 4.15
N GLU A 115 14.24 24.47 2.83
CA GLU A 115 13.15 24.10 1.93
C GLU A 115 11.84 24.87 2.18
N GLY A 116 11.82 25.79 3.15
CA GLY A 116 10.65 26.62 3.45
C GLY A 116 10.34 27.62 2.35
N TYR A 117 9.07 28.01 2.27
CA TYR A 117 8.62 29.05 1.33
C TYR A 117 7.42 29.83 1.89
N ARG A 118 7.18 30.98 1.24
CA ARG A 118 5.99 31.80 1.46
C ARG A 118 5.33 32.12 0.12
N ILE A 119 3.99 32.09 0.10
CA ILE A 119 3.19 32.54 -1.03
C ILE A 119 2.26 33.65 -0.52
N GLY A 120 2.22 34.76 -1.23
CA GLY A 120 1.32 35.89 -0.94
C GLY A 120 0.64 36.40 -2.20
N ILE A 121 -0.59 36.88 -2.06
CA ILE A 121 -1.37 37.45 -3.16
C ILE A 121 -1.68 38.93 -2.89
N GLY A 122 -1.29 39.77 -3.83
CA GLY A 122 -1.65 41.21 -3.89
C GLY A 122 -2.84 41.41 -4.80
N LYS A 123 -4.04 41.59 -4.20
CA LYS A 123 -5.28 41.81 -4.99
C LYS A 123 -5.21 43.07 -5.83
N ASN A 124 -4.77 44.17 -5.23
CA ASN A 124 -4.68 45.48 -5.90
C ASN A 124 -3.56 45.52 -6.95
N GLU A 125 -2.51 44.70 -6.72
CA GLU A 125 -1.36 44.58 -7.61
C GLU A 125 -1.57 43.52 -8.69
N HIS A 126 -2.65 42.77 -8.64
CA HIS A 126 -2.88 41.59 -9.47
C HIS A 126 -1.66 40.68 -9.53
N ALA A 127 -1.10 40.36 -8.37
CA ALA A 127 0.17 39.63 -8.27
C ALA A 127 0.14 38.45 -7.32
N VAL A 128 0.89 37.39 -7.67
CA VAL A 128 1.24 36.27 -6.81
C VAL A 128 2.75 36.26 -6.60
N ILE A 129 3.17 36.19 -5.34
CA ILE A 129 4.58 36.12 -4.97
C ILE A 129 4.88 34.74 -4.42
N VAL A 130 5.87 34.05 -4.98
CA VAL A 130 6.41 32.75 -4.49
C VAL A 130 7.85 32.96 -4.05
N ALA A 131 8.10 33.03 -2.76
CA ALA A 131 9.42 33.29 -2.19
C ALA A 131 9.94 32.08 -1.42
N GLY A 132 11.02 31.44 -1.90
CA GLY A 132 11.72 30.36 -1.21
C GLY A 132 12.76 30.87 -0.23
N ASN A 133 13.00 30.08 0.86
CA ASN A 133 14.12 30.34 1.77
C ASN A 133 15.47 29.96 1.11
N ASP A 134 15.45 28.95 0.26
CA ASP A 134 16.57 28.42 -0.52
C ASP A 134 16.09 27.96 -1.91
N GLU A 135 16.97 27.35 -2.72
CA GLU A 135 16.64 26.85 -4.07
C GLU A 135 15.51 25.82 -4.06
N ARG A 136 15.48 24.90 -3.05
CA ARG A 136 14.40 23.91 -2.90
C ARG A 136 13.12 24.56 -2.41
N GLY A 137 13.21 25.58 -1.57
CA GLY A 137 12.05 26.37 -1.16
C GLY A 137 11.36 27.03 -2.35
N VAL A 138 12.10 27.49 -3.36
CA VAL A 138 11.55 27.98 -4.63
C VAL A 138 10.83 26.86 -5.39
N LEU A 139 11.45 25.70 -5.54
CA LEU A 139 10.87 24.55 -6.22
C LEU A 139 9.53 24.12 -5.56
N PHE A 140 9.54 23.97 -4.23
CA PHE A 140 8.35 23.53 -3.48
C PHE A 140 7.27 24.60 -3.39
N GLY A 141 7.66 25.89 -3.37
CA GLY A 141 6.72 27.00 -3.47
C GLY A 141 6.00 27.03 -4.81
N VAL A 142 6.73 26.83 -5.91
CA VAL A 142 6.17 26.63 -7.26
C VAL A 142 5.23 25.41 -7.27
N GLY A 143 5.66 24.29 -6.71
CA GLY A 143 4.83 23.09 -6.59
C GLY A 143 3.52 23.36 -5.83
N ARG A 144 3.58 24.11 -4.73
CA ARG A 144 2.37 24.49 -3.97
C ARG A 144 1.44 25.39 -4.79
N MET A 145 1.97 26.37 -5.49
CA MET A 145 1.18 27.23 -6.36
C MET A 145 0.47 26.40 -7.45
N LEU A 146 1.17 25.48 -8.11
CA LEU A 146 0.62 24.59 -9.14
C LEU A 146 -0.56 23.76 -8.60
N ARG A 147 -0.49 23.26 -7.36
CA ARG A 147 -1.56 22.45 -6.73
C ARG A 147 -2.78 23.28 -6.33
N GLU A 148 -2.63 24.60 -6.14
CA GLU A 148 -3.72 25.51 -5.74
C GLU A 148 -4.40 26.16 -6.92
N MET A 149 -3.72 26.33 -8.05
CA MET A 149 -4.31 26.92 -9.25
C MET A 149 -5.42 26.03 -9.82
N ARG A 150 -6.48 26.69 -10.27
CA ARG A 150 -7.55 26.09 -11.09
C ARG A 150 -7.20 26.27 -12.54
N MET A 151 -6.72 25.21 -13.16
CA MET A 151 -6.21 25.21 -14.53
C MET A 151 -7.20 24.49 -15.45
N THR A 152 -7.74 25.24 -16.41
CA THR A 152 -8.58 24.70 -17.49
C THR A 152 -8.05 25.20 -18.83
N ARG A 153 -8.47 24.59 -19.93
CA ARG A 153 -8.01 25.03 -21.26
C ARG A 153 -8.29 26.51 -21.48
N GLY A 154 -7.22 27.26 -21.75
CA GLY A 154 -7.26 28.70 -21.97
C GLY A 154 -7.47 29.57 -20.72
N ARG A 155 -7.42 28.98 -19.50
CA ARG A 155 -7.68 29.74 -18.28
C ARG A 155 -6.88 29.25 -17.09
N VAL A 156 -6.34 30.22 -16.32
CA VAL A 156 -5.59 29.98 -15.08
C VAL A 156 -6.12 30.90 -13.99
N LEU A 157 -6.62 30.33 -12.89
CA LEU A 157 -7.17 31.07 -11.76
C LEU A 157 -6.52 30.62 -10.46
N ILE A 158 -6.45 31.54 -9.47
CA ILE A 158 -6.08 31.22 -8.09
C ILE A 158 -7.02 31.96 -7.12
N ASP A 159 -7.30 31.34 -5.97
CA ASP A 159 -8.05 32.01 -4.91
C ASP A 159 -7.30 33.27 -4.45
N ASP A 160 -7.92 34.43 -4.49
CA ASP A 160 -7.28 35.70 -4.14
C ASP A 160 -7.01 35.85 -2.62
N GLY A 161 -7.59 35.01 -1.81
CA GLY A 161 -7.32 34.87 -0.37
C GLY A 161 -6.21 33.92 -0.02
N PHE A 162 -5.60 33.21 -1.00
CA PHE A 162 -4.61 32.19 -0.75
C PHE A 162 -3.28 32.80 -0.25
N HIS A 163 -2.92 32.43 0.99
CA HIS A 163 -1.63 32.77 1.59
C HIS A 163 -1.03 31.58 2.28
N VAL A 164 0.25 31.34 2.09
CA VAL A 164 0.98 30.22 2.68
C VAL A 164 2.32 30.66 3.23
N LYS A 165 2.64 30.11 4.40
CA LYS A 165 3.94 30.21 5.05
C LYS A 165 4.23 28.87 5.69
N THR A 166 5.22 28.16 5.17
CA THR A 166 5.46 26.77 5.56
C THR A 166 6.90 26.31 5.31
N ALA A 167 7.31 25.28 6.03
CA ALA A 167 8.52 24.51 5.81
C ALA A 167 8.27 23.07 6.23
N PRO A 168 8.94 22.07 5.63
CA PRO A 168 8.65 20.67 5.91
C PRO A 168 8.97 20.29 7.36
N GLU A 169 8.14 19.41 7.95
CA GLU A 169 8.40 18.85 9.28
C GLU A 169 9.46 17.77 9.23
N VAL A 170 9.45 16.93 8.18
CA VAL A 170 10.34 15.79 8.00
C VAL A 170 11.43 16.15 7.01
N ALA A 171 12.69 15.96 7.40
CA ALA A 171 13.84 16.38 6.62
C ALA A 171 14.02 15.56 5.32
N LEU A 172 13.82 14.25 5.37
CA LEU A 172 13.97 13.34 4.23
C LEU A 172 12.60 12.82 3.79
N ARG A 173 12.22 13.12 2.55
CA ARG A 173 10.93 12.76 1.94
C ARG A 173 11.17 12.25 0.54
N GLY A 174 11.24 10.93 0.38
CA GLY A 174 11.63 10.37 -0.91
C GLY A 174 10.92 9.06 -1.26
N HIS A 175 11.18 8.61 -2.50
CA HIS A 175 10.61 7.38 -3.04
C HIS A 175 11.62 6.64 -3.90
N GLN A 176 11.60 5.31 -3.82
CA GLN A 176 12.36 4.47 -4.72
C GLN A 176 11.70 4.47 -6.10
N LEU A 177 12.50 4.67 -7.12
CA LEU A 177 12.10 4.67 -8.52
C LEU A 177 12.96 3.64 -9.27
N GLY A 178 12.50 2.40 -9.26
CA GLY A 178 13.27 1.28 -9.75
C GLY A 178 13.06 1.02 -11.25
N TYR A 179 14.08 1.22 -12.07
CA TYR A 179 14.09 0.80 -13.48
C TYR A 179 14.58 -0.64 -13.57
N ARG A 180 13.64 -1.60 -13.45
CA ARG A 180 13.93 -3.03 -13.35
C ARG A 180 12.72 -3.88 -13.77
N PRO A 181 12.88 -5.18 -14.13
CA PRO A 181 11.79 -6.03 -14.62
C PRO A 181 10.67 -6.32 -13.59
N LYS A 182 10.97 -6.27 -12.31
CA LYS A 182 9.98 -6.55 -11.25
C LYS A 182 8.90 -5.49 -11.08
N THR A 183 9.06 -4.35 -11.71
CA THR A 183 8.07 -3.30 -11.68
C THR A 183 7.02 -3.54 -12.75
N ASN A 184 5.77 -3.15 -12.50
CA ASN A 184 4.70 -3.35 -13.47
C ASN A 184 4.56 -2.21 -14.49
N SER A 185 5.52 -1.24 -14.52
CA SER A 185 5.46 -0.07 -15.41
C SER A 185 6.80 0.61 -15.62
N TYR A 186 7.61 0.76 -14.58
CA TYR A 186 8.82 1.59 -14.60
C TYR A 186 9.89 1.10 -15.58
N ASP A 187 9.97 -0.20 -15.85
CA ASP A 187 10.87 -0.77 -16.85
C ASP A 187 10.54 -0.36 -18.28
N GLY A 188 9.28 0.06 -18.54
CA GLY A 188 8.85 0.55 -19.84
C GLY A 188 8.94 2.07 -20.05
N TRP A 189 9.32 2.83 -19.01
CA TRP A 189 9.33 4.29 -19.10
C TRP A 189 10.60 4.86 -19.73
N ASP A 190 10.42 5.88 -20.59
CA ASP A 190 11.51 6.67 -21.15
C ASP A 190 11.89 7.86 -20.25
N LEU A 191 12.95 8.60 -20.62
CA LEU A 191 13.41 9.76 -19.84
C LEU A 191 12.39 10.90 -19.75
N PRO A 192 11.61 11.25 -20.79
CA PRO A 192 10.51 12.20 -20.68
C PRO A 192 9.43 11.80 -19.66
N GLN A 193 9.05 10.51 -19.61
CA GLN A 193 8.10 10.01 -18.61
C GLN A 193 8.68 10.09 -17.19
N TRP A 194 9.96 9.73 -17.01
CA TRP A 194 10.66 9.89 -15.74
C TRP A 194 10.77 11.34 -15.30
N GLU A 195 11.09 12.25 -16.23
CA GLU A 195 11.14 13.68 -15.93
C GLU A 195 9.78 14.19 -15.44
N GLN A 196 8.68 13.82 -16.12
CA GLN A 196 7.35 14.24 -15.70
C GLN A 196 7.00 13.69 -14.32
N TYR A 197 7.33 12.42 -14.06
CA TYR A 197 7.02 11.79 -12.77
C TYR A 197 7.85 12.38 -11.62
N ILE A 198 9.14 12.64 -11.84
CA ILE A 198 10.02 13.31 -10.86
C ILE A 198 9.49 14.73 -10.56
N LYS A 199 9.06 15.48 -11.59
CA LYS A 199 8.38 16.78 -11.40
C LYS A 199 7.11 16.65 -10.55
N ASP A 200 6.25 15.68 -10.88
CA ASP A 200 5.01 15.45 -10.16
C ASP A 200 5.28 15.17 -8.67
N LEU A 201 6.27 14.35 -8.35
CA LEU A 201 6.67 14.07 -6.97
C LEU A 201 7.22 15.33 -6.27
N ALA A 202 8.09 16.11 -6.95
CA ALA A 202 8.63 17.35 -6.42
C ALA A 202 7.54 18.39 -6.14
N VAL A 203 6.53 18.49 -7.00
CA VAL A 203 5.35 19.36 -6.80
C VAL A 203 4.66 19.08 -5.46
N PHE A 204 4.72 17.85 -4.94
CA PHE A 204 4.16 17.47 -3.66
C PHE A 204 5.16 17.43 -2.49
N GLY A 205 6.39 17.90 -2.70
CA GLY A 205 7.36 18.07 -1.63
C GLY A 205 8.36 16.93 -1.47
N THR A 206 8.43 15.98 -2.41
CA THR A 206 9.50 14.97 -2.47
C THR A 206 10.84 15.67 -2.68
N ASN A 207 11.86 15.36 -1.84
CA ASN A 207 13.20 15.95 -1.93
C ASN A 207 14.31 14.94 -2.22
N ALA A 208 13.98 13.65 -2.33
CA ALA A 208 14.94 12.60 -2.63
C ALA A 208 14.33 11.51 -3.51
N ILE A 209 15.12 10.93 -4.40
CA ILE A 209 14.79 9.70 -5.14
C ILE A 209 15.82 8.61 -4.86
N GLU A 210 15.40 7.36 -4.88
CA GLU A 210 16.29 6.21 -4.74
C GLU A 210 16.30 5.40 -6.03
N LEU A 211 17.47 5.23 -6.60
CA LEU A 211 17.72 4.51 -7.83
C LEU A 211 18.22 3.10 -7.54
N LEU A 212 18.07 2.20 -8.52
CA LEU A 212 18.58 0.84 -8.45
C LEU A 212 19.75 0.66 -9.42
N PRO A 213 20.78 -0.12 -9.03
CA PRO A 213 21.91 -0.45 -9.90
C PRO A 213 21.45 -1.42 -11.00
N PRO A 214 22.21 -1.53 -12.11
CA PRO A 214 21.92 -2.49 -13.18
C PRO A 214 21.92 -3.96 -12.73
N ARG A 215 22.73 -4.30 -11.72
CA ARG A 215 22.78 -5.63 -11.12
C ARG A 215 22.11 -5.61 -9.74
N SER A 216 21.05 -6.39 -9.60
CA SER A 216 20.34 -6.63 -8.37
C SER A 216 19.89 -8.10 -8.29
N ASP A 217 18.88 -8.42 -7.48
CA ASP A 217 18.23 -9.73 -7.43
C ASP A 217 17.20 -9.92 -8.57
N ASP A 218 17.12 -8.98 -9.49
CA ASP A 218 16.25 -9.00 -10.65
C ASP A 218 16.98 -9.50 -11.90
N ASP A 219 16.23 -9.92 -12.92
CA ASP A 219 16.78 -10.19 -14.22
C ASP A 219 17.44 -8.95 -14.81
N ALA A 220 18.52 -9.16 -15.57
CA ALA A 220 19.25 -8.05 -16.19
C ALA A 220 18.49 -7.43 -17.36
N GLU A 221 17.49 -8.12 -17.91
CA GLU A 221 16.78 -7.75 -19.12
C GLU A 221 15.27 -7.68 -18.90
N SER A 222 14.63 -6.73 -19.56
CA SER A 222 13.18 -6.63 -19.72
C SER A 222 12.86 -6.38 -21.19
N PRO A 223 11.79 -7.00 -21.74
CA PRO A 223 11.34 -6.70 -23.10
C PRO A 223 10.81 -5.28 -23.25
N HIS A 224 10.64 -4.55 -22.16
CA HIS A 224 10.09 -3.20 -22.11
C HIS A 224 11.16 -2.12 -22.03
N PHE A 225 12.41 -2.44 -21.74
CA PHE A 225 13.47 -1.45 -21.58
C PHE A 225 13.69 -0.60 -22.84
N PRO A 226 13.34 0.71 -22.85
CA PRO A 226 13.69 1.60 -23.96
C PRO A 226 15.17 1.93 -24.03
N ARG A 227 15.93 1.74 -22.93
CA ARG A 227 17.36 1.99 -22.79
C ARG A 227 18.03 0.97 -21.88
N PRO A 228 19.35 0.74 -22.03
CA PRO A 228 20.11 -0.05 -21.06
C PRO A 228 19.98 0.52 -19.64
N PRO A 229 19.89 -0.34 -18.59
CA PRO A 229 19.66 0.10 -17.21
C PRO A 229 20.63 1.18 -16.71
N ILE A 230 21.92 1.06 -17.02
CA ILE A 230 22.91 2.06 -16.59
C ILE A 230 22.71 3.43 -17.26
N GLU A 231 22.30 3.48 -18.54
CA GLU A 231 22.03 4.74 -19.22
C GLU A 231 20.79 5.42 -18.65
N MET A 232 19.75 4.63 -18.31
CA MET A 232 18.57 5.15 -17.66
C MET A 232 18.89 5.68 -16.26
N MET A 233 19.69 4.95 -15.47
CA MET A 233 20.12 5.37 -14.13
C MET A 233 20.88 6.69 -14.18
N VAL A 234 21.81 6.88 -15.15
CA VAL A 234 22.52 8.14 -15.38
C VAL A 234 21.55 9.27 -15.74
N GLY A 235 20.59 9.00 -16.63
CA GLY A 235 19.56 9.97 -17.01
C GLY A 235 18.71 10.41 -15.82
N MET A 236 18.22 9.47 -15.01
CA MET A 236 17.40 9.75 -13.81
C MET A 236 18.21 10.51 -12.74
N SER A 237 19.49 10.15 -12.51
CA SER A 237 20.36 10.90 -11.60
C SER A 237 20.57 12.35 -12.07
N LYS A 238 20.71 12.56 -13.39
CA LYS A 238 20.80 13.91 -13.96
C LYS A 238 19.52 14.70 -13.75
N LEU A 239 18.35 14.10 -14.00
CA LEU A 239 17.06 14.73 -13.78
C LEU A 239 16.90 15.16 -12.31
N ALA A 240 17.25 14.29 -11.36
CA ALA A 240 17.21 14.63 -9.95
C ALA A 240 18.14 15.80 -9.60
N ASP A 241 19.37 15.84 -10.13
CA ASP A 241 20.28 16.98 -9.93
C ASP A 241 19.73 18.27 -10.53
N ASP A 242 19.12 18.20 -11.72
CA ASP A 242 18.54 19.37 -12.39
C ASP A 242 17.41 20.02 -11.55
N TYR A 243 16.65 19.22 -10.81
CA TYR A 243 15.62 19.71 -9.85
C TYR A 243 16.16 19.89 -8.42
N GLY A 244 17.43 19.61 -8.17
CA GLY A 244 18.05 19.75 -6.84
C GLY A 244 17.62 18.69 -5.83
N LEU A 245 17.07 17.56 -6.26
CA LEU A 245 16.67 16.44 -5.40
C LEU A 245 17.88 15.59 -5.05
N ASP A 246 17.88 15.01 -3.84
CA ASP A 246 18.94 14.08 -3.42
C ASP A 246 18.79 12.75 -4.14
N VAL A 247 19.94 12.17 -4.53
CA VAL A 247 20.02 10.85 -5.18
C VAL A 247 20.55 9.83 -4.18
N TRP A 248 19.71 8.89 -3.83
CA TRP A 248 20.06 7.69 -3.10
C TRP A 248 20.21 6.53 -4.07
N VAL A 249 21.04 5.56 -3.73
CA VAL A 249 21.16 4.31 -4.49
C VAL A 249 20.97 3.15 -3.53
N TRP A 250 19.93 2.36 -3.75
CA TRP A 250 19.79 1.05 -3.13
C TRP A 250 20.74 0.09 -3.82
N PHE A 251 21.78 -0.37 -3.13
CA PHE A 251 22.81 -1.20 -3.73
C PHE A 251 23.04 -2.47 -2.92
N PRO A 252 22.44 -3.61 -3.30
CA PRO A 252 22.55 -4.86 -2.56
C PRO A 252 23.92 -5.52 -2.75
N ALA A 253 24.37 -6.21 -1.71
CA ALA A 253 25.57 -7.06 -1.76
C ALA A 253 25.19 -8.45 -2.29
N MET A 254 25.32 -8.67 -3.60
CA MET A 254 24.71 -9.82 -4.32
C MET A 254 25.57 -11.08 -4.37
N ASP A 255 26.87 -11.02 -3.99
CA ASP A 255 27.75 -12.18 -4.08
C ASP A 255 27.63 -13.06 -2.82
N LYS A 256 27.93 -14.36 -2.99
CA LYS A 256 27.69 -15.36 -1.94
C LYS A 256 28.66 -15.30 -0.77
N ASP A 257 29.88 -14.82 -0.99
CA ASP A 257 30.97 -14.89 -0.01
C ASP A 257 31.83 -13.65 -0.02
N TYR A 258 31.55 -12.72 0.89
CA TYR A 258 32.35 -11.51 1.13
C TYR A 258 33.46 -11.70 2.19
N ALA A 259 33.67 -12.90 2.71
CA ALA A 259 34.90 -13.23 3.40
C ALA A 259 36.06 -13.46 2.40
N ASN A 260 35.74 -13.74 1.13
CA ASN A 260 36.72 -13.91 0.07
C ASN A 260 37.22 -12.53 -0.45
N PRO A 261 38.54 -12.24 -0.36
CA PRO A 261 39.11 -10.97 -0.83
C PRO A 261 38.83 -10.68 -2.31
N ALA A 262 38.82 -11.69 -3.18
CA ALA A 262 38.56 -11.50 -4.62
C ALA A 262 37.14 -11.02 -4.88
N THR A 263 36.15 -11.54 -4.14
CA THR A 263 34.73 -11.11 -4.18
C THR A 263 34.61 -9.65 -3.72
N VAL A 264 35.33 -9.28 -2.64
CA VAL A 264 35.33 -7.91 -2.14
C VAL A 264 35.95 -6.94 -3.17
N GLU A 265 37.09 -7.30 -3.77
CA GLU A 265 37.70 -6.47 -4.82
C GLU A 265 36.81 -6.34 -6.07
N PHE A 266 36.08 -7.39 -6.44
CA PHE A 266 35.10 -7.32 -7.53
C PHE A 266 34.01 -6.32 -7.20
N ALA A 267 33.37 -6.44 -6.03
CA ALA A 267 32.28 -5.53 -5.61
C ALA A 267 32.78 -4.06 -5.51
N ILE A 268 34.00 -3.82 -5.03
CA ILE A 268 34.57 -2.46 -4.98
C ILE A 268 34.67 -1.87 -6.38
N ARG A 269 35.14 -2.63 -7.36
CA ARG A 269 35.28 -2.16 -8.74
C ARG A 269 33.89 -1.91 -9.35
N GLU A 270 32.97 -2.87 -9.24
CA GLU A 270 31.62 -2.80 -9.80
C GLU A 270 30.88 -1.54 -9.30
N TRP A 271 30.83 -1.35 -7.95
CA TRP A 271 30.15 -0.19 -7.40
C TRP A 271 30.79 1.14 -7.81
N SER A 272 32.12 1.18 -7.86
CA SER A 272 32.86 2.37 -8.31
C SER A 272 32.55 2.68 -9.78
N GLU A 273 32.51 1.69 -10.66
CA GLU A 273 32.16 1.84 -12.08
C GLU A 273 30.73 2.39 -12.27
N VAL A 274 29.78 1.87 -11.54
CA VAL A 274 28.39 2.34 -11.60
C VAL A 274 28.27 3.77 -11.07
N LEU A 275 28.73 4.01 -9.84
CA LEU A 275 28.48 5.28 -9.16
C LEU A 275 29.26 6.43 -9.75
N HIS A 276 30.47 6.17 -10.30
CA HIS A 276 31.26 7.21 -10.98
C HIS A 276 30.59 7.78 -12.24
N ARG A 277 29.71 7.02 -12.87
CA ARG A 277 28.94 7.47 -14.05
C ARG A 277 27.79 8.40 -13.70
N LEU A 278 27.34 8.41 -12.45
CA LEU A 278 26.18 9.20 -12.05
C LEU A 278 26.55 10.66 -11.81
N PRO A 279 25.81 11.62 -12.39
CA PRO A 279 26.04 13.05 -12.18
C PRO A 279 25.88 13.47 -10.71
N ARG A 280 25.02 12.78 -9.95
CA ARG A 280 24.80 13.02 -8.53
C ARG A 280 24.56 11.71 -7.77
N VAL A 281 25.24 11.57 -6.62
CA VAL A 281 24.98 10.52 -5.61
C VAL A 281 25.19 11.14 -4.24
N ASP A 282 24.18 11.17 -3.41
CA ASP A 282 24.25 11.70 -2.05
C ASP A 282 24.39 10.58 -1.01
N ALA A 283 23.77 9.42 -1.24
CA ALA A 283 23.83 8.29 -0.32
C ALA A 283 23.73 6.94 -1.03
N VAL A 284 24.35 5.93 -0.41
CA VAL A 284 24.14 4.51 -0.75
C VAL A 284 23.49 3.82 0.42
N PHE A 285 22.44 3.07 0.14
CA PHE A 285 21.73 2.21 1.09
C PHE A 285 21.93 0.75 0.73
N VAL A 286 22.35 -0.06 1.70
CA VAL A 286 22.62 -1.49 1.52
C VAL A 286 21.68 -2.31 2.40
N PRO A 287 20.81 -3.15 1.79
CA PRO A 287 20.03 -4.13 2.56
C PRO A 287 20.95 -5.20 3.12
N GLY A 288 20.65 -5.67 4.35
CA GLY A 288 21.53 -6.60 5.04
C GLY A 288 21.45 -8.04 4.56
N GLY A 289 20.26 -8.58 4.47
CA GLY A 289 20.04 -9.98 4.19
C GLY A 289 18.98 -10.30 3.13
N ASP A 290 18.31 -9.30 2.59
CA ASP A 290 17.33 -9.46 1.53
C ASP A 290 17.34 -8.24 0.60
N PRO A 291 17.88 -8.40 -0.62
CA PRO A 291 18.69 -9.51 -1.09
C PRO A 291 20.13 -9.47 -0.53
N GLY A 292 20.90 -10.56 -0.77
CA GLY A 292 22.32 -10.66 -0.45
C GLY A 292 22.68 -11.67 0.61
N HIS A 293 21.88 -11.82 1.66
CA HIS A 293 22.03 -12.82 2.73
C HIS A 293 23.45 -12.92 3.31
N THR A 294 24.08 -11.77 3.55
CA THR A 294 25.47 -11.67 3.98
C THR A 294 25.57 -11.51 5.50
N ARG A 295 26.48 -12.27 6.12
CA ARG A 295 26.70 -12.17 7.57
C ARG A 295 27.12 -10.74 7.97
N PRO A 296 26.58 -10.14 9.04
CA PRO A 296 26.85 -8.76 9.43
C PRO A 296 28.33 -8.39 9.52
N LYS A 297 29.17 -9.27 10.09
CA LYS A 297 30.62 -9.04 10.18
C LYS A 297 31.25 -8.80 8.80
N ASP A 298 30.92 -9.64 7.83
CA ASP A 298 31.52 -9.58 6.49
C ASP A 298 30.91 -8.44 5.69
N LEU A 299 29.62 -8.21 5.80
CA LEU A 299 28.94 -7.07 5.20
C LEU A 299 29.51 -5.74 5.68
N MET A 300 29.65 -5.56 6.99
CA MET A 300 30.16 -4.29 7.55
C MET A 300 31.63 -4.06 7.17
N ALA A 301 32.46 -5.10 7.08
CA ALA A 301 33.82 -5.00 6.58
C ALA A 301 33.89 -4.60 5.10
N LEU A 302 33.01 -5.17 4.24
CA LEU A 302 32.83 -4.74 2.86
C LEU A 302 32.45 -3.26 2.78
N LEU A 303 31.45 -2.83 3.55
CA LEU A 303 30.91 -1.46 3.47
C LEU A 303 31.91 -0.40 3.95
N GLU A 304 32.79 -0.73 4.92
CA GLU A 304 33.87 0.14 5.32
C GLU A 304 34.82 0.42 4.12
N ARG A 305 35.27 -0.63 3.45
CA ARG A 305 36.11 -0.52 2.24
C ARG A 305 35.40 0.18 1.08
N GLN A 306 34.11 -0.12 0.86
CA GLN A 306 33.30 0.59 -0.14
C GLN A 306 33.21 2.09 0.17
N SER A 307 32.95 2.44 1.43
CA SER A 307 32.86 3.84 1.85
C SER A 307 34.18 4.59 1.59
N GLU A 308 35.35 3.96 1.91
CA GLU A 308 36.68 4.53 1.63
C GLU A 308 36.93 4.70 0.13
N SER A 309 36.58 3.71 -0.68
CA SER A 309 36.72 3.76 -2.13
C SER A 309 35.85 4.84 -2.77
N LEU A 310 34.56 4.85 -2.46
CA LEU A 310 33.59 5.74 -3.09
C LEU A 310 33.77 7.20 -2.70
N ARG A 311 34.21 7.49 -1.47
CA ARG A 311 34.52 8.86 -1.04
C ARG A 311 35.68 9.52 -1.75
N LYS A 312 36.48 8.78 -2.48
CA LYS A 312 37.53 9.37 -3.35
C LYS A 312 36.91 10.17 -4.50
N SER A 313 35.81 9.69 -5.07
CA SER A 313 35.08 10.37 -6.15
C SER A 313 33.89 11.19 -5.63
N HIS A 314 33.26 10.76 -4.55
CA HIS A 314 32.12 11.40 -3.91
C HIS A 314 32.39 11.72 -2.45
N PRO A 315 33.15 12.79 -2.11
CA PRO A 315 33.64 13.04 -0.74
C PRO A 315 32.54 13.16 0.34
N LYS A 316 31.34 13.55 -0.05
CA LYS A 316 30.18 13.72 0.86
C LYS A 316 29.26 12.51 0.91
N LEU A 317 29.61 11.41 0.22
CA LEU A 317 28.77 10.22 0.14
C LEU A 317 28.45 9.67 1.52
N GLN A 318 27.16 9.43 1.75
CA GLN A 318 26.65 8.80 2.94
C GLN A 318 26.50 7.29 2.71
N MET A 319 26.85 6.48 3.72
CA MET A 319 26.67 5.03 3.72
C MET A 319 25.64 4.63 4.76
N TRP A 320 24.60 3.90 4.33
CA TRP A 320 23.50 3.44 5.16
C TRP A 320 23.31 1.93 5.03
N VAL A 321 22.93 1.27 6.11
CA VAL A 321 22.74 -0.18 6.14
C VAL A 321 21.47 -0.56 6.89
N SER A 322 20.78 -1.63 6.47
CA SER A 322 19.62 -2.18 7.14
C SER A 322 19.90 -3.57 7.74
N PRO A 323 19.39 -3.90 8.93
CA PRO A 323 19.38 -5.27 9.44
C PRO A 323 18.25 -6.14 8.81
N GLN A 324 17.77 -5.76 7.65
CA GLN A 324 16.73 -6.45 6.89
C GLN A 324 17.13 -7.91 6.64
N GLY A 325 16.22 -8.84 6.86
CA GLY A 325 16.44 -10.27 6.61
C GLY A 325 17.35 -10.98 7.61
N PHE A 326 17.87 -10.31 8.63
CA PHE A 326 18.75 -10.94 9.61
C PHE A 326 17.99 -11.89 10.56
N THR A 327 18.59 -13.05 10.84
CA THR A 327 18.19 -13.88 11.97
C THR A 327 18.45 -13.15 13.30
N LYS A 328 17.90 -13.66 14.41
CA LYS A 328 18.18 -13.07 15.72
C LYS A 328 19.68 -13.00 16.02
N ILE A 329 20.44 -14.05 15.71
CA ILE A 329 21.89 -14.12 15.94
C ILE A 329 22.60 -13.04 15.11
N TRP A 330 22.23 -12.85 13.85
CA TRP A 330 22.81 -11.82 12.99
C TRP A 330 22.40 -10.42 13.42
N HIS A 331 21.17 -10.25 13.87
CA HIS A 331 20.72 -8.98 14.41
C HIS A 331 21.53 -8.57 15.67
N ASP A 332 21.75 -9.53 16.59
CA ASP A 332 22.55 -9.30 17.79
C ASP A 332 24.03 -8.97 17.43
N GLU A 333 24.62 -9.68 16.45
CA GLU A 333 25.96 -9.39 15.91
C GLU A 333 26.03 -7.99 15.27
N PHE A 334 25.04 -7.60 14.50
CA PHE A 334 24.93 -6.27 13.90
C PHE A 334 24.89 -5.17 14.98
N LEU A 335 24.05 -5.32 15.99
CA LEU A 335 23.97 -4.39 17.12
C LEU A 335 25.30 -4.30 17.88
N ALA A 336 26.01 -5.41 18.06
CA ALA A 336 27.33 -5.42 18.72
C ALA A 336 28.40 -4.65 17.89
N ILE A 337 28.30 -4.67 16.55
CA ILE A 337 29.16 -3.88 15.69
C ILE A 337 28.81 -2.39 15.79
N LEU A 338 27.52 -2.05 15.76
CA LEU A 338 27.08 -0.64 15.87
C LEU A 338 27.46 0.02 17.19
N ARG A 339 27.52 -0.73 18.30
CA ARG A 339 27.97 -0.22 19.61
C ARG A 339 29.44 0.22 19.60
N LYS A 340 30.25 -0.21 18.61
CA LYS A 340 31.63 0.27 18.42
C LYS A 340 31.70 1.58 17.64
N GLU A 341 30.56 2.07 17.18
CA GLU A 341 30.38 3.34 16.50
C GLU A 341 31.31 3.56 15.28
N PRO A 342 31.34 2.65 14.27
CA PRO A 342 32.15 2.85 13.07
C PRO A 342 31.85 4.20 12.40
N LYS A 343 32.93 5.01 12.25
CA LYS A 343 32.84 6.42 11.78
C LYS A 343 32.42 6.56 10.32
N TRP A 344 32.64 5.55 9.51
CA TRP A 344 32.33 5.55 8.08
C TRP A 344 30.81 5.41 7.85
N LEU A 345 30.09 4.76 8.78
CA LEU A 345 28.64 4.55 8.68
C LEU A 345 27.89 5.83 9.06
N THR A 346 26.96 6.25 8.21
CA THR A 346 26.16 7.45 8.43
C THR A 346 24.90 7.17 9.25
N GLY A 347 24.17 6.10 8.93
CA GLY A 347 22.92 5.79 9.59
C GLY A 347 22.40 4.38 9.31
N VAL A 348 21.26 4.06 9.89
CA VAL A 348 20.59 2.76 9.79
C VAL A 348 19.26 2.93 9.06
N VAL A 349 18.87 1.93 8.28
CA VAL A 349 17.57 1.91 7.57
C VAL A 349 16.66 0.89 8.24
N PHE A 350 15.48 1.33 8.61
CA PHE A 350 14.36 0.48 9.03
C PHE A 350 13.45 0.21 7.84
N GLY A 351 13.17 -1.04 7.55
CA GLY A 351 12.35 -1.43 6.40
C GLY A 351 11.70 -2.80 6.56
N PRO A 352 11.15 -3.33 5.47
CA PRO A 352 10.61 -4.69 5.46
C PRO A 352 11.60 -5.70 6.04
N GLN A 353 11.09 -6.74 6.70
CA GLN A 353 11.90 -7.84 7.25
C GLN A 353 12.93 -7.44 8.34
N VAL A 354 12.88 -6.23 8.87
CA VAL A 354 13.60 -5.92 10.13
C VAL A 354 12.85 -6.58 11.27
N ARG A 355 13.53 -7.42 12.06
CA ARG A 355 12.91 -8.30 13.09
C ARG A 355 12.21 -7.57 14.21
N VAL A 356 12.68 -6.39 14.55
CA VAL A 356 12.19 -5.58 15.67
C VAL A 356 11.40 -4.38 15.18
N GLY A 357 10.54 -3.81 16.01
CA GLY A 357 9.85 -2.57 15.69
C GLY A 357 10.81 -1.37 15.61
N LEU A 358 10.36 -0.29 14.94
CA LEU A 358 11.21 0.91 14.74
C LEU A 358 11.65 1.54 16.07
N GLY A 359 10.75 1.66 17.05
CA GLY A 359 11.08 2.19 18.38
C GLY A 359 12.08 1.31 19.13
N GLU A 360 11.96 -0.02 19.02
CA GLU A 360 12.92 -0.96 19.61
C GLU A 360 14.29 -0.86 18.92
N LEU A 361 14.32 -0.77 17.60
CA LEU A 361 15.56 -0.53 16.85
C LEU A 361 16.21 0.79 17.28
N ARG A 362 15.43 1.87 17.42
CA ARG A 362 15.93 3.16 17.91
C ARG A 362 16.56 3.06 19.30
N ALA A 363 15.93 2.34 20.20
CA ALA A 363 16.44 2.13 21.56
C ALA A 363 17.71 1.25 21.62
N SER A 364 17.91 0.39 20.61
CA SER A 364 18.99 -0.61 20.58
C SER A 364 20.30 -0.11 19.93
N ILE A 365 20.26 0.99 19.17
CA ILE A 365 21.43 1.52 18.47
C ILE A 365 21.89 2.87 19.06
N PRO A 366 23.19 3.20 18.97
CA PRO A 366 23.71 4.50 19.41
C PRO A 366 22.96 5.68 18.78
N SER A 367 22.70 6.72 19.58
CA SER A 367 21.94 7.91 19.18
C SER A 367 22.56 8.69 18.01
N ARG A 368 23.88 8.56 17.84
CA ARG A 368 24.57 9.18 16.68
C ARG A 368 24.11 8.68 15.31
N TYR A 369 23.56 7.47 15.24
CA TYR A 369 23.04 6.94 13.98
C TYR A 369 21.59 7.36 13.79
N PRO A 370 21.27 8.26 12.86
CA PRO A 370 19.90 8.51 12.48
C PRO A 370 19.30 7.25 11.84
N ILE A 371 17.98 7.10 11.97
CA ILE A 371 17.23 6.05 11.27
C ILE A 371 16.47 6.69 10.12
N ARG A 372 16.62 6.12 8.93
CA ARG A 372 15.73 6.34 7.79
C ARG A 372 14.67 5.25 7.76
N ASN A 373 13.41 5.63 7.61
CA ASN A 373 12.33 4.68 7.35
C ASN A 373 12.29 4.32 5.85
N TYR A 374 12.12 3.01 5.57
CA TYR A 374 11.99 2.46 4.21
C TYR A 374 10.66 1.67 4.13
N PRO A 375 9.51 2.39 4.21
CA PRO A 375 8.21 1.74 4.29
C PRO A 375 7.85 1.07 2.97
N ASP A 376 7.33 -0.14 3.06
CA ASP A 376 6.72 -0.84 1.95
C ASP A 376 5.31 -0.27 1.69
N ILE A 377 5.15 0.46 0.60
CA ILE A 377 3.89 1.12 0.23
C ILE A 377 3.19 0.48 -0.97
N THR A 378 3.77 -0.58 -1.53
CA THR A 378 3.33 -1.19 -2.78
C THR A 378 2.61 -2.52 -2.59
N HIS A 379 3.14 -3.42 -1.79
CA HIS A 379 2.56 -4.75 -1.57
C HIS A 379 1.29 -4.71 -0.72
N THR A 380 0.42 -5.67 -0.95
CA THR A 380 -0.80 -5.87 -0.16
C THR A 380 -0.86 -7.24 0.48
N LEU A 381 -0.25 -8.23 -0.16
CA LEU A 381 -0.15 -9.61 0.29
C LEU A 381 1.28 -9.90 0.76
N ASN A 382 1.43 -10.47 1.94
CA ASN A 382 2.72 -10.83 2.54
C ASN A 382 3.75 -9.68 2.54
N CYS A 383 3.34 -8.50 2.91
CA CYS A 383 4.14 -7.29 2.96
C CYS A 383 4.39 -6.83 4.41
N GLN A 384 5.21 -5.77 4.56
CA GLN A 384 5.48 -5.16 5.85
C GLN A 384 4.21 -4.64 6.55
N TYR A 385 3.28 -4.10 5.76
CA TYR A 385 2.03 -3.50 6.23
C TYR A 385 0.83 -4.10 5.50
N PRO A 386 0.38 -5.32 5.88
CA PRO A 386 -0.72 -6.00 5.19
C PRO A 386 -2.02 -5.20 5.24
N VAL A 387 -2.89 -5.43 4.27
CA VAL A 387 -4.25 -4.86 4.29
C VAL A 387 -5.04 -5.55 5.40
N PRO A 388 -5.61 -4.81 6.36
CA PRO A 388 -6.42 -5.41 7.42
C PRO A 388 -7.68 -6.06 6.86
N ASP A 389 -7.98 -7.28 7.31
CA ASP A 389 -9.19 -8.02 6.97
C ASP A 389 -9.43 -8.13 5.44
N TRP A 390 -8.36 -8.27 4.65
CA TRP A 390 -8.46 -8.36 3.20
C TRP A 390 -9.16 -9.66 2.78
N ASP A 391 -10.09 -9.57 1.82
CA ASP A 391 -10.85 -10.73 1.37
C ASP A 391 -10.01 -11.66 0.50
N LEU A 392 -10.18 -12.99 0.68
CA LEU A 392 -9.50 -14.01 -0.12
C LEU A 392 -9.74 -13.84 -1.63
N ALA A 393 -10.92 -13.40 -2.04
CA ALA A 393 -11.22 -13.19 -3.44
C ALA A 393 -10.29 -12.15 -4.09
N PHE A 394 -9.95 -11.09 -3.37
CA PHE A 394 -8.96 -10.13 -3.83
C PHE A 394 -7.53 -10.69 -3.80
N ALA A 395 -7.17 -11.46 -2.77
CA ALA A 395 -5.84 -12.07 -2.69
C ALA A 395 -5.58 -13.03 -3.85
N LEU A 396 -6.59 -13.82 -4.26
CA LEU A 396 -6.48 -14.77 -5.36
C LEU A 396 -6.48 -14.11 -6.74
N THR A 397 -7.15 -12.97 -6.90
CA THR A 397 -7.33 -12.33 -8.20
C THR A 397 -6.36 -11.19 -8.46
N HIS A 398 -5.91 -10.47 -7.42
CA HIS A 398 -5.00 -9.34 -7.59
C HIS A 398 -3.53 -9.69 -7.54
N ASP A 399 -3.18 -10.83 -6.94
CA ASP A 399 -1.81 -11.19 -6.66
C ASP A 399 -1.09 -10.16 -5.76
N ARG A 400 0.24 -10.05 -5.84
CA ARG A 400 1.07 -9.34 -4.87
C ARG A 400 1.06 -7.82 -5.02
N GLU A 401 0.99 -7.30 -6.24
CA GLU A 401 1.25 -5.89 -6.55
C GLU A 401 0.13 -5.24 -7.39
N PRO A 402 -1.10 -5.22 -6.87
CA PRO A 402 -2.22 -4.60 -7.57
C PRO A 402 -2.14 -3.07 -7.52
N ILE A 403 -2.97 -2.40 -8.34
CA ILE A 403 -3.22 -0.95 -8.17
C ILE A 403 -3.79 -0.73 -6.77
N ASN A 404 -3.05 -0.04 -5.91
CA ASN A 404 -3.21 -0.05 -4.46
C ASN A 404 -3.35 1.35 -3.83
N PRO A 405 -4.45 2.09 -4.06
CA PRO A 405 -4.70 3.30 -3.31
C PRO A 405 -5.10 2.97 -1.86
N ARG A 406 -4.21 3.27 -0.90
CA ARG A 406 -4.42 3.09 0.55
C ARG A 406 -4.14 4.37 1.35
N PRO A 407 -4.78 5.50 1.04
CA PRO A 407 -4.41 6.78 1.62
C PRO A 407 -4.55 6.84 3.14
N LEU A 408 -5.59 6.26 3.73
CA LEU A 408 -5.79 6.23 5.19
C LEU A 408 -4.85 5.24 5.88
N GLY A 409 -4.66 4.05 5.30
CA GLY A 409 -3.72 3.06 5.80
C GLY A 409 -2.29 3.58 5.80
N GLN A 410 -1.86 4.21 4.72
CA GLN A 410 -0.53 4.80 4.61
C GLN A 410 -0.33 5.98 5.56
N ALA A 411 -1.36 6.78 5.79
CA ALA A 411 -1.32 7.84 6.81
C ALA A 411 -1.15 7.27 8.22
N ALA A 412 -1.85 6.18 8.58
CA ALA A 412 -1.68 5.52 9.88
C ALA A 412 -0.25 5.00 10.06
N ILE A 413 0.33 4.37 9.03
CA ILE A 413 1.72 3.88 9.03
C ILE A 413 2.70 5.04 9.19
N PHE A 414 2.52 6.13 8.45
CA PHE A 414 3.34 7.33 8.58
C PHE A 414 3.32 7.86 10.02
N GLN A 415 2.14 8.03 10.62
CA GLN A 415 2.01 8.54 11.98
C GLN A 415 2.69 7.63 13.02
N ALA A 416 2.61 6.32 12.85
CA ALA A 416 3.22 5.36 13.75
C ALA A 416 4.77 5.33 13.67
N THR A 417 5.35 5.73 12.52
CA THR A 417 6.80 5.57 12.27
C THR A 417 7.59 6.89 12.25
N ARG A 418 6.92 8.05 12.18
CA ARG A 418 7.60 9.34 11.98
C ARG A 418 8.49 9.80 13.14
N ALA A 419 8.17 9.41 14.38
CA ALA A 419 8.84 9.95 15.57
C ALA A 419 10.28 9.45 15.73
N ASP A 420 10.57 8.24 15.28
CA ASP A 420 11.85 7.55 15.51
C ASP A 420 12.75 7.56 14.25
N SER A 421 12.41 8.35 13.24
CA SER A 421 13.16 8.46 11.99
C SER A 421 13.40 9.90 11.57
N ILE A 422 14.47 10.14 10.77
CA ILE A 422 14.71 11.44 10.14
C ILE A 422 13.82 11.69 8.93
N GLY A 423 13.03 10.69 8.54
CA GLY A 423 12.18 10.69 7.37
C GLY A 423 12.20 9.37 6.64
N PHE A 424 11.76 9.39 5.41
CA PHE A 424 11.51 8.19 4.63
C PHE A 424 12.01 8.29 3.20
N LEU A 425 12.34 7.12 2.66
CA LEU A 425 12.35 6.81 1.23
C LEU A 425 11.55 5.51 1.08
N SER A 426 10.36 5.58 0.48
CA SER A 426 9.47 4.43 0.41
C SER A 426 9.96 3.39 -0.60
N TYR A 427 9.74 2.11 -0.28
CA TYR A 427 9.86 1.04 -1.25
C TYR A 427 8.70 1.09 -2.25
N SER A 428 9.00 0.96 -3.56
CA SER A 428 8.02 1.04 -4.63
C SER A 428 8.38 0.13 -5.81
N GLU A 429 7.39 -0.56 -6.35
CA GLU A 429 7.51 -1.41 -7.53
C GLU A 429 6.49 -0.99 -8.61
N GLY A 430 6.74 0.15 -9.25
CA GLY A 430 5.87 0.69 -10.29
C GLY A 430 4.97 1.84 -9.83
N CYS A 431 3.99 2.18 -10.66
CA CYS A 431 3.04 3.26 -10.35
C CYS A 431 1.69 2.74 -9.78
N ASN A 432 1.61 1.47 -9.43
CA ASN A 432 0.46 0.86 -8.76
C ASN A 432 0.18 1.48 -7.37
N ASP A 433 1.20 2.03 -6.73
CA ASP A 433 1.15 2.73 -5.44
C ASP A 433 1.17 4.26 -5.55
N ASP A 434 0.90 4.82 -6.73
CA ASP A 434 1.08 6.25 -7.03
C ASP A 434 0.51 7.19 -5.94
N VAL A 435 -0.77 7.06 -5.62
CA VAL A 435 -1.43 7.91 -4.60
C VAL A 435 -0.75 7.83 -3.23
N ASN A 436 -0.20 6.68 -2.86
CA ASN A 436 0.45 6.46 -1.57
C ASN A 436 1.71 7.34 -1.43
N LYS A 437 2.49 7.52 -2.51
CA LYS A 437 3.67 8.40 -2.52
C LYS A 437 3.29 9.86 -2.20
N PHE A 438 2.19 10.34 -2.79
CA PHE A 438 1.72 11.71 -2.56
C PHE A 438 1.19 11.92 -1.15
N VAL A 439 0.55 10.90 -0.56
CA VAL A 439 0.14 10.93 0.85
C VAL A 439 1.36 11.00 1.76
N TRP A 440 2.37 10.16 1.56
CA TRP A 440 3.61 10.20 2.34
C TRP A 440 4.33 11.55 2.22
N SER A 441 4.46 12.09 1.01
CA SER A 441 5.13 13.39 0.78
C SER A 441 4.35 14.53 1.41
N GLY A 442 3.01 14.55 1.29
CA GLY A 442 2.16 15.56 1.91
C GLY A 442 2.23 15.56 3.43
N LEU A 443 2.16 14.38 4.05
CA LEU A 443 2.29 14.20 5.50
C LEU A 443 3.73 14.47 5.99
N GLY A 444 4.74 14.18 5.19
CA GLY A 444 6.12 14.53 5.49
C GLY A 444 6.37 16.03 5.44
N TRP A 445 5.57 16.77 4.67
CA TRP A 445 5.59 18.24 4.69
C TRP A 445 4.93 18.79 5.95
N ASP A 446 3.70 18.38 6.23
CA ASP A 446 2.92 18.73 7.42
C ASP A 446 2.10 17.51 7.88
N SER A 447 2.53 16.90 8.98
CA SER A 447 1.95 15.67 9.52
C SER A 447 0.50 15.80 10.00
N LYS A 448 0.00 17.03 10.12
CA LYS A 448 -1.36 17.33 10.55
C LYS A 448 -2.32 17.58 9.38
N THR A 449 -1.82 17.64 8.15
CA THR A 449 -2.66 17.84 6.97
C THR A 449 -3.68 16.70 6.85
N PRO A 450 -4.98 16.98 6.81
CA PRO A 450 -5.99 15.96 6.60
C PRO A 450 -5.74 15.22 5.28
N VAL A 451 -5.82 13.89 5.30
CA VAL A 451 -5.59 13.07 4.09
C VAL A 451 -6.47 13.51 2.93
N ILE A 452 -7.74 13.85 3.21
CA ILE A 452 -8.67 14.30 2.16
C ILE A 452 -8.17 15.57 1.45
N ASP A 453 -7.47 16.47 2.13
CA ASP A 453 -6.96 17.70 1.52
C ASP A 453 -5.74 17.40 0.61
N ILE A 454 -4.91 16.42 0.98
CA ILE A 454 -3.85 15.91 0.09
C ILE A 454 -4.48 15.31 -1.18
N LEU A 455 -5.53 14.50 -1.02
CA LEU A 455 -6.24 13.88 -2.15
C LEU A 455 -6.97 14.91 -3.02
N ARG A 456 -7.52 15.98 -2.44
CA ARG A 456 -8.09 17.11 -3.19
C ARG A 456 -7.04 17.83 -4.03
N GLN A 457 -5.86 18.08 -3.46
CA GLN A 457 -4.73 18.66 -4.22
C GLN A 457 -4.27 17.72 -5.34
N TYR A 458 -4.19 16.41 -5.06
CA TYR A 458 -3.89 15.39 -6.07
C TYR A 458 -4.92 15.39 -7.21
N ALA A 459 -6.20 15.34 -6.88
CA ALA A 459 -7.27 15.34 -7.88
C ALA A 459 -7.26 16.64 -8.72
N ARG A 460 -7.14 17.82 -8.08
CA ARG A 460 -7.08 19.10 -8.77
C ARG A 460 -5.88 19.20 -9.70
N TYR A 461 -4.71 18.80 -9.22
CA TYR A 461 -3.48 18.89 -10.00
C TYR A 461 -3.50 17.94 -11.20
N PHE A 462 -3.91 16.68 -11.02
CA PHE A 462 -3.83 15.68 -12.08
C PHE A 462 -5.05 15.65 -13.01
N LEU A 463 -6.26 15.90 -12.51
CA LEU A 463 -7.51 15.77 -13.26
C LEU A 463 -8.22 17.11 -13.49
N GLY A 464 -7.87 18.13 -12.70
CA GLY A 464 -8.49 19.44 -12.76
C GLY A 464 -9.58 19.67 -11.71
N ASP A 465 -10.00 20.93 -11.57
CA ASP A 465 -10.88 21.43 -10.50
C ASP A 465 -12.24 20.70 -10.44
N ARG A 466 -12.76 20.28 -11.60
CA ARG A 466 -14.05 19.59 -11.73
C ARG A 466 -14.15 18.31 -10.87
N TYR A 467 -13.02 17.59 -10.72
CA TYR A 467 -13.00 16.30 -10.05
C TYR A 467 -12.39 16.36 -8.64
N THR A 468 -12.11 17.55 -8.13
CA THR A 468 -11.38 17.75 -6.86
C THR A 468 -11.98 16.91 -5.71
N ASP A 469 -13.28 17.02 -5.46
CA ASP A 469 -13.94 16.30 -4.36
C ASP A 469 -14.32 14.87 -4.75
N ASP A 470 -14.93 14.68 -5.91
CA ASP A 470 -15.47 13.38 -6.31
C ASP A 470 -14.35 12.33 -6.46
N PHE A 471 -13.23 12.71 -7.06
CA PHE A 471 -12.10 11.79 -7.21
C PHE A 471 -11.38 11.53 -5.88
N ALA A 472 -11.20 12.56 -5.04
CA ALA A 472 -10.62 12.40 -3.72
C ALA A 472 -11.44 11.45 -2.83
N GLN A 473 -12.77 11.61 -2.82
CA GLN A 473 -13.68 10.70 -2.12
C GLN A 473 -13.69 9.30 -2.76
N GLY A 474 -13.56 9.23 -4.08
CA GLY A 474 -13.45 7.97 -4.82
C GLY A 474 -12.21 7.17 -4.41
N LEU A 475 -11.05 7.78 -4.22
CA LEU A 475 -9.84 7.12 -3.75
C LEU A 475 -10.01 6.53 -2.33
N LEU A 476 -10.67 7.28 -1.43
CA LEU A 476 -11.03 6.76 -0.11
C LEU A 476 -12.03 5.59 -0.19
N ALA A 477 -12.94 5.64 -1.15
CA ALA A 477 -13.91 4.58 -1.37
C ALA A 477 -13.23 3.30 -1.90
N LEU A 478 -12.25 3.41 -2.82
CA LEU A 478 -11.46 2.28 -3.29
C LEU A 478 -10.67 1.59 -2.16
N GLU A 479 -10.13 2.34 -1.21
CA GLU A 479 -9.50 1.74 -0.02
C GLU A 479 -10.53 0.97 0.82
N ARG A 480 -11.72 1.54 1.04
CA ARG A 480 -12.79 0.87 1.80
C ARG A 480 -13.30 -0.41 1.13
N ASN A 481 -13.25 -0.51 -0.21
CA ASN A 481 -13.63 -1.72 -0.92
C ASN A 481 -12.85 -2.95 -0.45
N TRP A 482 -11.63 -2.76 0.03
CA TRP A 482 -10.74 -3.84 0.47
C TRP A 482 -10.88 -4.23 1.95
N ARG A 483 -11.79 -3.59 2.68
CA ARG A 483 -11.99 -3.83 4.11
C ARG A 483 -13.13 -4.82 4.38
N GLY A 484 -12.79 -5.94 5.01
CA GLY A 484 -13.75 -6.95 5.44
C GLY A 484 -14.34 -7.80 4.31
N PRO A 485 -15.36 -8.62 4.62
CA PRO A 485 -15.92 -9.60 3.69
C PRO A 485 -16.56 -8.95 2.44
N LEU A 486 -16.04 -9.31 1.27
CA LEU A 486 -16.45 -8.70 -0.01
C LEU A 486 -17.91 -9.02 -0.38
N VAL A 487 -18.40 -10.22 -0.05
CA VAL A 487 -19.79 -10.61 -0.35
C VAL A 487 -20.79 -9.61 0.21
N THR A 488 -20.58 -9.15 1.43
CA THR A 488 -21.50 -8.22 2.12
C THR A 488 -21.15 -6.75 1.92
N ASN A 489 -20.03 -6.43 1.26
CA ASN A 489 -19.61 -5.05 1.02
C ASN A 489 -20.36 -4.41 -0.13
N ALA A 490 -21.57 -3.90 0.11
CA ALA A 490 -22.37 -3.17 -0.87
C ALA A 490 -21.73 -1.82 -1.29
N GLY A 491 -20.77 -1.30 -0.50
CA GLY A 491 -20.02 -0.08 -0.83
C GLY A 491 -19.27 -0.16 -2.15
N VAL A 492 -18.90 -1.36 -2.60
CA VAL A 492 -18.25 -1.61 -3.90
C VAL A 492 -19.13 -1.13 -5.06
N GLU A 493 -20.43 -1.38 -5.02
CA GLU A 493 -21.37 -0.90 -6.05
C GLU A 493 -21.51 0.62 -6.04
N THR A 494 -21.56 1.22 -4.86
CA THR A 494 -21.61 2.69 -4.72
C THR A 494 -20.34 3.32 -5.27
N THR A 495 -19.18 2.73 -4.99
CA THR A 495 -17.88 3.16 -5.52
C THR A 495 -17.87 3.09 -7.05
N LEU A 496 -18.28 1.97 -7.63
CA LEU A 496 -18.38 1.84 -9.09
C LEU A 496 -19.36 2.86 -9.69
N ALA A 497 -20.53 3.08 -9.07
CA ALA A 497 -21.50 4.05 -9.56
C ALA A 497 -20.96 5.48 -9.57
N GLN A 498 -20.17 5.87 -8.54
CA GLN A 498 -19.48 7.15 -8.47
C GLN A 498 -18.47 7.31 -9.63
N PHE A 499 -17.60 6.31 -9.83
CA PHE A 499 -16.62 6.34 -10.92
C PHE A 499 -17.26 6.33 -12.29
N ARG A 500 -18.33 5.55 -12.52
CA ARG A 500 -19.13 5.59 -13.75
C ARG A 500 -19.77 6.97 -13.97
N GLY A 501 -20.17 7.66 -12.91
CA GLY A 501 -20.67 9.03 -13.00
C GLY A 501 -19.62 9.99 -13.56
N MET A 502 -18.40 9.93 -13.02
CA MET A 502 -17.26 10.71 -13.51
C MET A 502 -16.87 10.32 -14.94
N GLU A 503 -16.80 9.03 -15.24
CA GLU A 503 -16.45 8.49 -16.57
C GLU A 503 -17.41 8.99 -17.67
N ARG A 504 -18.73 8.93 -17.44
CA ARG A 504 -19.74 9.41 -18.39
C ARG A 504 -19.64 10.90 -18.69
N SER A 505 -19.13 11.68 -17.75
CA SER A 505 -18.99 13.13 -17.89
C SER A 505 -17.59 13.58 -18.29
N ALA A 506 -16.64 12.65 -18.38
CA ALA A 506 -15.24 12.91 -18.65
C ALA A 506 -15.01 13.31 -20.12
N SER A 507 -14.07 14.23 -20.33
CA SER A 507 -13.58 14.57 -21.65
C SER A 507 -12.62 13.48 -22.17
N PRO A 508 -12.34 13.43 -23.48
CA PRO A 508 -11.33 12.50 -24.03
C PRO A 508 -9.95 12.64 -23.35
N ARG A 509 -9.59 13.85 -22.92
CA ARG A 509 -8.35 14.14 -22.19
C ARG A 509 -8.37 13.47 -20.81
N ASP A 510 -9.48 13.60 -20.08
CA ASP A 510 -9.64 12.99 -18.75
C ASP A 510 -9.62 11.47 -18.86
N LEU A 511 -10.31 10.89 -19.85
CA LEU A 511 -10.30 9.46 -20.13
C LEU A 511 -8.90 8.94 -20.54
N GLY A 512 -8.06 9.78 -21.13
CA GLY A 512 -6.66 9.48 -21.44
C GLY A 512 -5.70 9.64 -20.27
N ASN A 513 -6.15 10.16 -19.12
CA ASN A 513 -5.32 10.32 -17.93
C ASN A 513 -5.13 8.96 -17.24
N TRP A 514 -3.90 8.48 -17.16
CA TRP A 514 -3.61 7.16 -16.62
C TRP A 514 -3.98 7.01 -15.12
N ARG A 515 -3.93 8.09 -14.33
CA ARG A 515 -4.35 8.06 -12.91
C ARG A 515 -5.86 7.87 -12.78
N PHE A 516 -6.62 8.47 -13.71
CA PHE A 516 -8.06 8.24 -13.80
C PHE A 516 -8.36 6.82 -14.27
N GLN A 517 -7.61 6.33 -15.27
CA GLN A 517 -7.73 4.94 -15.76
C GLN A 517 -7.42 3.90 -14.66
N GLN A 518 -6.40 4.12 -13.83
CA GLN A 518 -6.11 3.24 -12.69
C GLN A 518 -7.26 3.16 -11.69
N ALA A 519 -7.85 4.31 -11.34
CA ALA A 519 -8.97 4.35 -10.41
C ALA A 519 -10.24 3.70 -10.99
N LEU A 520 -10.53 3.95 -12.28
CA LEU A 520 -11.59 3.26 -13.00
C LEU A 520 -11.36 1.74 -13.06
N TYR A 521 -10.14 1.31 -13.40
CA TYR A 521 -9.77 -0.10 -13.42
C TYR A 521 -10.09 -0.77 -12.09
N ARG A 522 -9.66 -0.18 -10.96
CA ARG A 522 -9.94 -0.71 -9.63
C ARG A 522 -11.43 -0.76 -9.32
N ALA A 523 -12.20 0.28 -9.65
CA ALA A 523 -13.63 0.29 -9.37
C ALA A 523 -14.39 -0.81 -10.14
N TYR A 524 -14.06 -1.00 -11.41
CA TYR A 524 -14.65 -2.07 -12.24
C TYR A 524 -14.19 -3.46 -11.81
N TYR A 525 -12.90 -3.61 -11.47
CA TYR A 525 -12.31 -4.87 -11.03
C TYR A 525 -12.94 -5.35 -9.72
N ASP A 526 -13.00 -4.48 -8.71
CA ASP A 526 -13.58 -4.80 -7.42
C ASP A 526 -15.04 -5.26 -7.55
N ALA A 527 -15.82 -4.56 -8.38
CA ALA A 527 -17.22 -4.91 -8.60
C ALA A 527 -17.38 -6.23 -9.38
N TYR A 528 -16.54 -6.49 -10.37
CA TYR A 528 -16.57 -7.75 -11.10
C TYR A 528 -16.21 -8.95 -10.21
N VAL A 529 -15.15 -8.83 -9.43
CA VAL A 529 -14.74 -9.88 -8.48
C VAL A 529 -15.84 -10.15 -7.45
N ARG A 530 -16.51 -9.09 -6.97
CA ARG A 530 -17.63 -9.24 -6.05
C ARG A 530 -18.82 -9.99 -6.69
N ASP A 531 -19.19 -9.66 -7.91
CA ASP A 531 -20.28 -10.36 -8.63
C ASP A 531 -19.98 -11.86 -8.77
N ARG A 532 -18.73 -12.18 -9.13
CA ARG A 532 -18.26 -13.56 -9.22
C ARG A 532 -18.33 -14.27 -7.88
N LEU A 533 -17.81 -13.63 -6.83
CA LEU A 533 -17.78 -14.21 -5.49
C LEU A 533 -19.19 -14.53 -4.99
N ILE A 534 -20.14 -13.60 -5.13
CA ILE A 534 -21.55 -13.82 -4.75
C ILE A 534 -22.12 -15.04 -5.49
N ARG A 535 -21.88 -15.10 -6.81
CA ARG A 535 -22.41 -16.20 -7.63
C ARG A 535 -21.77 -17.54 -7.25
N GLU A 536 -20.45 -17.57 -7.13
CA GLU A 536 -19.71 -18.81 -6.88
C GLU A 536 -19.95 -19.36 -5.46
N THR A 537 -20.06 -18.49 -4.45
CA THR A 537 -20.40 -18.89 -3.08
C THR A 537 -21.85 -19.37 -2.97
N THR A 538 -22.77 -18.74 -3.69
CA THR A 538 -24.17 -19.21 -3.78
C THR A 538 -24.24 -20.61 -4.39
N ALA A 539 -23.53 -20.84 -5.50
CA ALA A 539 -23.49 -22.15 -6.14
C ALA A 539 -22.86 -23.25 -5.25
N GLU A 540 -21.81 -22.92 -4.48
CA GLU A 540 -21.23 -23.85 -3.51
C GLU A 540 -22.24 -24.23 -2.39
N ALA A 541 -22.99 -23.25 -1.88
CA ALA A 541 -24.03 -23.49 -0.89
C ALA A 541 -25.17 -24.37 -1.45
N GLU A 542 -25.66 -24.08 -2.68
CA GLU A 542 -26.67 -24.90 -3.36
C GLU A 542 -26.17 -26.32 -3.63
N ALA A 543 -24.91 -26.51 -4.04
CA ALA A 543 -24.30 -27.82 -4.26
C ALA A 543 -24.17 -28.60 -2.96
N THR A 544 -23.78 -27.93 -1.87
CA THR A 544 -23.71 -28.56 -0.55
C THR A 544 -25.10 -29.02 -0.08
N GLU A 545 -26.14 -28.21 -0.30
CA GLU A 545 -27.51 -28.60 0.03
C GLU A 545 -27.99 -29.77 -0.85
N ALA A 546 -27.63 -29.80 -2.14
CA ALA A 546 -27.91 -30.95 -3.00
C ALA A 546 -27.26 -32.25 -2.48
N LEU A 547 -26.04 -32.17 -1.96
CA LEU A 547 -25.35 -33.31 -1.32
C LEU A 547 -26.07 -33.77 -0.04
N ARG A 548 -26.61 -32.85 0.79
CA ARG A 548 -27.39 -33.21 1.99
C ARG A 548 -28.60 -34.07 1.68
N GLN A 549 -29.16 -33.98 0.45
CA GLN A 549 -30.28 -34.83 0.03
C GLN A 549 -29.90 -36.30 -0.19
N ALA A 550 -28.60 -36.68 -0.06
CA ALA A 550 -28.12 -38.05 -0.34
C ALA A 550 -28.86 -39.11 0.47
N THR A 551 -29.24 -38.85 1.71
CA THR A 551 -30.03 -39.74 2.56
C THR A 551 -31.45 -40.01 2.04
N ARG A 552 -32.00 -39.08 1.24
CA ARG A 552 -33.36 -39.11 0.71
C ARG A 552 -33.45 -39.64 -0.72
N ILE A 553 -32.53 -39.17 -1.62
CA ILE A 553 -32.59 -39.47 -3.05
C ILE A 553 -31.49 -40.45 -3.51
N GLY A 554 -30.58 -40.84 -2.61
CA GLY A 554 -29.41 -41.66 -2.88
C GLY A 554 -28.18 -40.81 -3.18
N ALA A 555 -27.00 -41.37 -2.93
CA ALA A 555 -25.70 -40.66 -3.07
C ALA A 555 -25.39 -40.29 -4.51
N ILE A 556 -25.61 -41.17 -5.49
CA ILE A 556 -25.29 -40.93 -6.89
C ILE A 556 -26.09 -39.75 -7.49
N PRO A 557 -27.43 -39.71 -7.34
CA PRO A 557 -28.21 -38.56 -7.81
C PRO A 557 -27.85 -37.25 -7.09
N ALA A 558 -27.58 -37.29 -5.78
CA ALA A 558 -27.18 -36.11 -5.01
C ALA A 558 -25.85 -35.52 -5.51
N MET A 559 -24.87 -36.39 -5.74
CA MET A 559 -23.57 -35.98 -6.32
C MET A 559 -23.71 -35.41 -7.74
N ALA A 560 -24.55 -36.01 -8.60
CA ALA A 560 -24.77 -35.52 -9.96
C ALA A 560 -25.43 -34.13 -9.98
N ASN A 561 -26.39 -33.89 -9.05
CA ASN A 561 -27.03 -32.59 -8.90
C ASN A 561 -26.02 -31.53 -8.45
N ALA A 562 -25.18 -31.83 -7.46
CA ALA A 562 -24.16 -30.92 -6.97
C ALA A 562 -23.14 -30.55 -8.07
N GLU A 563 -22.66 -31.51 -8.84
CA GLU A 563 -21.76 -31.27 -9.99
C GLU A 563 -22.41 -30.37 -11.04
N THR A 564 -23.69 -30.61 -11.36
CA THR A 564 -24.43 -29.80 -12.33
C THR A 564 -24.52 -28.33 -11.89
N ILE A 565 -24.77 -28.06 -10.60
CA ILE A 565 -24.81 -26.72 -10.03
C ILE A 565 -23.44 -26.04 -10.15
N LEU A 566 -22.39 -26.72 -9.71
CA LEU A 566 -21.02 -26.18 -9.75
C LEU A 566 -20.54 -25.92 -11.18
N ASP A 567 -20.85 -26.80 -12.13
CA ASP A 567 -20.47 -26.64 -13.53
C ASP A 567 -21.23 -25.50 -14.21
N ARG A 568 -22.51 -25.32 -13.92
CA ARG A 568 -23.28 -24.18 -14.44
C ARG A 568 -22.66 -22.86 -14.00
N ALA A 569 -22.36 -22.72 -12.70
CA ALA A 569 -21.80 -21.50 -12.15
C ALA A 569 -20.42 -21.16 -12.77
N SER A 570 -19.62 -22.16 -13.11
CA SER A 570 -18.29 -21.92 -13.72
C SER A 570 -18.33 -21.52 -15.19
N ARG A 571 -19.41 -21.87 -15.94
CA ARG A 571 -19.54 -21.55 -17.37
C ARG A 571 -20.16 -20.19 -17.64
N GLU A 572 -20.96 -19.71 -16.71
CA GLU A 572 -21.69 -18.45 -16.84
C GLU A 572 -20.88 -17.32 -16.18
N ILE A 573 -20.25 -16.49 -16.99
CA ILE A 573 -19.50 -15.31 -16.52
C ILE A 573 -20.51 -14.20 -16.17
N PRO A 574 -20.60 -13.75 -14.92
CA PRO A 574 -21.46 -12.63 -14.58
C PRO A 574 -20.88 -11.31 -15.10
N SER A 575 -21.72 -10.30 -15.31
CA SER A 575 -21.30 -8.92 -15.58
C SER A 575 -20.21 -8.79 -16.65
N VAL A 576 -20.44 -9.40 -17.82
CA VAL A 576 -19.51 -9.41 -18.96
C VAL A 576 -19.06 -8.00 -19.36
N ASP A 577 -19.94 -7.00 -19.23
CA ASP A 577 -19.65 -5.59 -19.48
C ASP A 577 -18.55 -5.04 -18.54
N ARG A 578 -18.61 -5.38 -17.25
CA ARG A 578 -17.59 -4.98 -16.26
C ARG A 578 -16.25 -5.63 -16.58
N ARG A 579 -16.25 -6.93 -16.88
CA ARG A 579 -15.03 -7.65 -17.26
C ARG A 579 -14.40 -7.05 -18.51
N THR A 580 -15.20 -6.80 -19.55
CA THR A 580 -14.73 -6.17 -20.81
C THR A 580 -14.08 -4.82 -20.50
N ARG A 581 -14.72 -4.00 -19.65
CA ARG A 581 -14.18 -2.68 -19.32
C ARG A 581 -12.86 -2.75 -18.54
N VAL A 582 -12.67 -3.74 -17.67
CA VAL A 582 -11.37 -4.01 -17.00
C VAL A 582 -10.28 -4.25 -18.04
N PHE A 583 -10.52 -5.10 -19.05
CA PHE A 583 -9.53 -5.40 -20.09
C PHE A 583 -9.23 -4.20 -20.99
N GLU A 584 -10.23 -3.38 -21.32
CA GLU A 584 -10.04 -2.13 -22.08
C GLU A 584 -9.18 -1.12 -21.30
N LEU A 585 -9.43 -0.96 -20.01
CA LEU A 585 -8.67 -0.04 -19.16
C LEU A 585 -7.23 -0.52 -18.95
N ALA A 586 -7.03 -1.83 -18.80
CA ALA A 586 -5.69 -2.41 -18.71
C ALA A 586 -4.89 -2.19 -20.01
N GLU A 587 -5.53 -2.33 -21.17
CA GLU A 587 -4.90 -2.03 -22.46
C GLU A 587 -4.57 -0.54 -22.58
N ALA A 588 -5.47 0.35 -22.16
CA ALA A 588 -5.22 1.79 -22.17
C ALA A 588 -4.04 2.19 -21.25
N LEU A 589 -3.91 1.57 -20.09
CA LEU A 589 -2.77 1.75 -19.18
C LEU A 589 -1.46 1.24 -19.80
N PHE A 590 -1.48 0.11 -20.48
CA PHE A 590 -0.30 -0.39 -21.18
C PHE A 590 0.13 0.54 -22.32
N GLN A 591 -0.82 1.06 -23.10
CA GLN A 591 -0.52 2.00 -24.19
C GLN A 591 0.02 3.35 -23.69
N SER A 592 -0.52 3.86 -22.57
CA SER A 592 -0.16 5.20 -22.05
C SER A 592 1.12 5.21 -21.21
N ILE A 593 1.27 4.26 -20.28
CA ILE A 593 2.37 4.24 -19.31
C ILE A 593 3.09 2.90 -19.23
N ARG A 594 2.90 2.02 -20.19
CA ARG A 594 3.51 0.67 -20.21
C ARG A 594 3.19 -0.18 -18.98
N MET A 595 2.06 0.09 -18.32
CA MET A 595 1.66 -0.70 -17.17
C MET A 595 1.25 -2.11 -17.61
N GLN A 596 1.98 -3.10 -17.11
CA GLN A 596 1.80 -4.51 -17.44
C GLN A 596 0.94 -5.16 -16.36
N LEU A 597 -0.17 -5.75 -16.75
CA LEU A 597 -1.13 -6.43 -15.86
C LEU A 597 -1.39 -7.88 -16.31
N SER A 598 -0.59 -8.39 -17.26
CA SER A 598 -0.68 -9.75 -17.79
C SER A 598 0.67 -10.23 -18.29
N VAL A 599 1.09 -11.41 -17.84
CA VAL A 599 2.28 -12.10 -18.39
C VAL A 599 2.05 -12.46 -19.85
N ARG A 600 0.88 -13.03 -20.15
CA ARG A 600 0.57 -13.57 -21.49
C ARG A 600 0.41 -12.48 -22.56
N LYS A 601 -0.23 -11.37 -22.22
CA LYS A 601 -0.55 -10.29 -23.16
C LYS A 601 0.53 -9.22 -23.27
N GLN A 602 1.14 -8.89 -22.13
CA GLN A 602 1.94 -7.68 -21.98
C GLN A 602 3.37 -7.97 -21.54
N GLY A 603 3.74 -9.24 -21.33
CA GLY A 603 5.10 -9.63 -20.95
C GLY A 603 5.51 -9.17 -19.55
N GLU A 604 4.57 -9.16 -18.60
CA GLU A 604 4.86 -8.86 -17.22
C GLU A 604 5.83 -9.90 -16.62
N PHE A 605 6.63 -9.52 -15.66
CA PHE A 605 7.58 -10.40 -14.96
C PHE A 605 6.90 -11.51 -14.13
N GLY A 606 5.62 -11.42 -13.82
CA GLY A 606 4.85 -12.38 -13.03
C GLY A 606 4.34 -11.85 -11.69
N ARG A 607 4.40 -10.53 -11.50
CA ARG A 607 3.83 -9.84 -10.33
C ARG A 607 2.74 -8.88 -10.78
N GLY A 608 1.66 -8.78 -10.00
CA GLY A 608 0.53 -7.94 -10.35
C GLY A 608 -0.25 -8.43 -11.59
N THR A 609 -0.26 -9.75 -11.83
CA THR A 609 -0.87 -10.42 -12.99
C THR A 609 -2.40 -10.38 -12.99
N THR A 610 -3.00 -9.29 -12.58
CA THR A 610 -4.42 -9.17 -12.26
C THR A 610 -5.37 -9.56 -13.38
N LEU A 611 -4.95 -9.47 -14.65
CA LEU A 611 -5.76 -9.96 -15.78
C LEU A 611 -5.69 -11.48 -15.97
N ASP A 612 -4.54 -12.10 -15.66
CA ASP A 612 -4.36 -13.54 -15.82
C ASP A 612 -5.06 -14.32 -14.70
N THR A 613 -5.24 -13.69 -13.55
CA THR A 613 -5.85 -14.27 -12.35
C THR A 613 -7.31 -13.83 -12.12
N ILE A 614 -7.83 -12.89 -12.90
CA ILE A 614 -9.18 -12.31 -12.69
C ILE A 614 -10.30 -13.35 -12.68
N ASP A 615 -10.14 -14.47 -13.36
CA ASP A 615 -11.15 -15.54 -13.53
C ASP A 615 -10.80 -16.82 -12.75
N VAL A 616 -9.83 -16.80 -11.81
CA VAL A 616 -9.54 -17.96 -10.94
C VAL A 616 -10.78 -18.30 -10.10
N PRO A 617 -11.01 -19.59 -9.78
CA PRO A 617 -12.15 -20.00 -8.96
C PRO A 617 -12.17 -19.30 -7.60
N LEU A 618 -13.33 -18.78 -7.20
CA LEU A 618 -13.56 -18.12 -5.91
C LEU A 618 -14.38 -18.99 -4.93
N ASN A 619 -14.51 -20.28 -5.22
CA ASN A 619 -15.16 -21.27 -4.37
C ASN A 619 -14.38 -22.60 -4.34
N SER A 620 -14.79 -23.51 -3.47
CA SER A 620 -14.14 -24.83 -3.32
C SER A 620 -14.47 -25.83 -4.43
N ARG A 621 -14.98 -25.40 -5.60
CA ARG A 621 -15.45 -26.25 -6.69
C ARG A 621 -14.45 -27.35 -7.06
N VAL A 622 -13.18 -26.99 -7.26
CA VAL A 622 -12.14 -27.96 -7.70
C VAL A 622 -11.96 -29.06 -6.65
N TRP A 623 -11.90 -28.68 -5.39
CA TRP A 623 -11.79 -29.59 -4.26
C TRP A 623 -13.05 -30.46 -4.11
N LEU A 624 -14.27 -29.86 -4.17
CA LEU A 624 -15.53 -30.57 -4.05
C LEU A 624 -15.69 -31.63 -5.12
N ILE A 625 -15.42 -31.31 -6.38
CA ILE A 625 -15.49 -32.26 -7.51
C ILE A 625 -14.53 -33.45 -7.29
N ALA A 626 -13.31 -33.19 -6.83
CA ALA A 626 -12.33 -34.24 -6.52
C ALA A 626 -12.84 -35.13 -5.36
N ARG A 627 -13.44 -34.55 -4.32
CA ARG A 627 -14.05 -35.33 -3.21
C ARG A 627 -15.26 -36.12 -3.67
N ILE A 628 -16.15 -35.56 -4.47
CA ILE A 628 -17.30 -36.25 -5.05
C ILE A 628 -16.83 -37.46 -5.89
N ALA A 629 -15.80 -37.32 -6.71
CA ALA A 629 -15.23 -38.39 -7.51
C ALA A 629 -14.68 -39.53 -6.62
N ALA A 630 -13.98 -39.17 -5.55
CA ALA A 630 -13.47 -40.16 -4.58
C ALA A 630 -14.61 -40.91 -3.86
N ILE A 631 -15.65 -40.21 -3.46
CA ILE A 631 -16.85 -40.78 -2.81
C ILE A 631 -17.58 -41.72 -3.79
N ARG A 632 -17.73 -41.31 -5.05
CA ARG A 632 -18.37 -42.11 -6.10
C ARG A 632 -17.69 -43.46 -6.31
N ALA A 633 -16.37 -43.53 -6.13
CA ALA A 633 -15.57 -44.75 -6.27
C ALA A 633 -15.80 -45.78 -5.13
N LEU A 634 -16.46 -45.38 -4.02
CA LEU A 634 -16.78 -46.31 -2.95
C LEU A 634 -17.80 -47.36 -3.43
N GLY A 635 -17.62 -48.63 -2.99
CA GLY A 635 -18.42 -49.74 -3.48
C GLY A 635 -19.87 -49.78 -2.99
N ARG A 636 -20.14 -49.32 -1.75
CA ARG A 636 -21.43 -49.47 -1.07
C ARG A 636 -22.14 -48.10 -0.93
N GLU A 637 -23.43 -48.12 -1.04
CA GLU A 637 -24.25 -46.90 -0.92
C GLU A 637 -24.17 -46.29 0.48
N GLU A 638 -24.19 -47.12 1.52
CA GLU A 638 -24.10 -46.64 2.91
C GLU A 638 -22.74 -45.90 3.15
N ASP A 639 -21.67 -46.40 2.56
CA ASP A 639 -20.35 -45.77 2.69
C ASP A 639 -20.30 -44.44 1.95
N ARG A 640 -20.96 -44.33 0.78
CA ARG A 640 -21.09 -43.07 0.04
C ARG A 640 -21.90 -42.07 0.84
N VAL A 641 -23.06 -42.46 1.35
CA VAL A 641 -23.93 -41.56 2.15
C VAL A 641 -23.19 -41.07 3.39
N ARG A 642 -22.50 -41.95 4.11
CA ARG A 642 -21.69 -41.59 5.28
C ARG A 642 -20.62 -40.60 4.91
N ALA A 643 -19.84 -40.84 3.85
CA ALA A 643 -18.77 -39.97 3.40
C ALA A 643 -19.29 -38.58 2.91
N ILE A 644 -20.50 -38.54 2.31
CA ILE A 644 -21.16 -37.28 1.98
C ILE A 644 -21.53 -36.53 3.26
N THR A 645 -22.11 -37.19 4.24
CA THR A 645 -22.48 -36.60 5.54
C THR A 645 -21.25 -36.02 6.24
N GLU A 646 -20.14 -36.75 6.29
CA GLU A 646 -18.87 -36.29 6.84
C GLU A 646 -18.31 -35.09 6.05
N LEU A 647 -18.54 -35.03 4.74
CA LEU A 647 -18.11 -33.92 3.90
C LEU A 647 -18.91 -32.64 4.16
N VAL A 648 -20.23 -32.74 4.20
CA VAL A 648 -21.12 -31.57 4.37
C VAL A 648 -21.20 -31.04 5.79
N ASP A 649 -20.97 -31.91 6.78
CA ASP A 649 -20.99 -31.57 8.22
C ASP A 649 -19.56 -31.46 8.81
N ARG A 650 -18.53 -31.29 7.95
CA ARG A 650 -17.13 -31.29 8.38
C ARG A 650 -16.80 -30.19 9.41
N THR A 651 -17.59 -29.12 9.48
CA THR A 651 -17.41 -28.01 10.42
C THR A 651 -18.17 -28.20 11.74
N ASP A 652 -18.99 -29.25 11.88
CA ASP A 652 -19.69 -29.55 13.11
C ASP A 652 -18.77 -30.25 14.12
N PRO A 653 -18.43 -29.60 15.27
CA PRO A 653 -17.61 -30.19 16.30
C PRO A 653 -18.39 -31.16 17.22
N GLY A 654 -19.69 -31.29 17.01
CA GLY A 654 -20.61 -32.03 17.89
C GLY A 654 -21.02 -31.23 19.15
N PRO A 655 -21.96 -31.78 19.94
CA PRO A 655 -22.51 -31.12 21.11
C PRO A 655 -21.45 -30.81 22.18
N GLY A 656 -21.36 -29.52 22.55
CA GLY A 656 -20.38 -29.03 23.53
C GLY A 656 -18.95 -28.88 23.00
N GLY A 657 -18.79 -29.01 21.68
CA GLY A 657 -17.56 -28.65 20.99
C GLY A 657 -17.58 -27.24 20.39
N PHE A 658 -16.45 -26.80 19.86
CA PHE A 658 -16.26 -25.50 19.25
C PHE A 658 -15.57 -25.67 17.90
N TYR A 659 -15.91 -24.78 16.94
CA TYR A 659 -15.28 -24.67 15.63
C TYR A 659 -14.90 -23.22 15.35
N ASP A 660 -13.68 -23.00 14.91
CA ASP A 660 -13.18 -21.71 14.48
C ASP A 660 -12.54 -21.82 13.09
N ASN A 661 -12.98 -20.94 12.17
CA ASN A 661 -12.33 -20.67 10.91
C ASN A 661 -11.46 -19.43 11.09
N LEU A 662 -10.18 -19.62 11.36
CA LEU A 662 -9.28 -18.54 11.76
C LEU A 662 -8.94 -17.57 10.62
N GLY A 663 -9.12 -17.99 9.38
CA GLY A 663 -8.97 -17.11 8.22
C GLY A 663 -10.18 -16.19 7.95
N ASP A 664 -11.27 -16.32 8.71
CA ASP A 664 -12.49 -15.53 8.54
C ASP A 664 -12.76 -14.69 9.80
N PRO A 665 -12.59 -13.35 9.73
CA PRO A 665 -12.81 -12.47 10.88
C PRO A 665 -14.20 -12.61 11.54
N THR A 666 -15.19 -13.18 10.84
CA THR A 666 -16.54 -13.39 11.34
C THR A 666 -16.73 -14.76 12.04
N GLN A 667 -15.76 -15.65 11.93
CA GLN A 667 -15.86 -17.04 12.43
C GLN A 667 -14.67 -17.47 13.32
N GLN A 668 -13.93 -16.52 13.86
CA GLN A 668 -12.76 -16.74 14.71
C GLN A 668 -13.00 -16.30 16.16
N THR A 669 -14.13 -16.72 16.73
CA THR A 669 -14.65 -16.24 18.02
C THR A 669 -13.66 -16.40 19.17
N HIS A 670 -12.85 -17.45 19.16
CA HIS A 670 -11.92 -17.77 20.24
C HIS A 670 -10.49 -17.29 19.98
N LEU A 671 -10.23 -16.65 18.81
CA LEU A 671 -8.92 -16.06 18.53
C LEU A 671 -8.71 -14.79 19.35
N VAL A 672 -7.62 -14.75 20.12
CA VAL A 672 -7.26 -13.57 20.93
C VAL A 672 -6.70 -12.49 20.02
N ARG A 673 -7.41 -11.40 19.91
CA ARG A 673 -6.98 -10.23 19.13
C ARG A 673 -5.95 -9.42 19.92
N GLY A 674 -4.91 -8.97 19.22
CA GLY A 674 -3.93 -8.03 19.76
C GLY A 674 -4.32 -6.58 19.47
N ALA A 675 -3.31 -5.74 19.27
CA ALA A 675 -3.50 -4.31 18.98
C ALA A 675 -4.22 -4.10 17.63
N GLU A 676 -5.09 -3.11 17.58
CA GLU A 676 -5.73 -2.67 16.34
C GLU A 676 -4.72 -2.08 15.35
N PHE A 677 -5.05 -2.10 14.05
CA PHE A 677 -4.18 -1.60 12.98
C PHE A 677 -3.65 -0.17 13.24
N ALA A 678 -4.50 0.73 13.75
CA ALA A 678 -4.08 2.11 14.03
C ALA A 678 -3.00 2.22 15.13
N ALA A 679 -2.96 1.26 16.07
CA ALA A 679 -1.97 1.22 17.16
C ALA A 679 -0.73 0.40 16.76
N SER A 680 -0.87 -0.60 15.91
CA SER A 680 0.21 -1.47 15.43
C SER A 680 0.00 -1.77 13.94
N PRO A 681 0.30 -0.82 13.02
CA PRO A 681 0.05 -1.01 11.58
C PRO A 681 0.82 -2.17 10.95
N ASP A 682 1.94 -2.57 11.55
CA ASP A 682 2.75 -3.72 11.13
C ASP A 682 2.31 -5.05 11.78
N PHE A 683 1.25 -5.03 12.58
CA PHE A 683 0.68 -6.18 13.29
C PHE A 683 1.67 -7.00 14.13
N ARG A 684 2.77 -6.40 14.63
CA ARG A 684 3.78 -7.12 15.42
C ARG A 684 3.25 -7.66 16.75
N GLN A 685 2.14 -7.14 17.25
CA GLN A 685 1.49 -7.56 18.49
C GLN A 685 0.10 -8.14 18.25
N SER A 686 -0.20 -8.49 17.03
CA SER A 686 -1.50 -9.03 16.62
C SER A 686 -1.31 -10.06 15.53
N TRP A 687 -2.40 -10.56 15.01
CA TRP A 687 -2.44 -11.44 13.86
C TRP A 687 -3.01 -10.72 12.64
N VAL A 688 -2.73 -11.25 11.45
CA VAL A 688 -3.28 -10.81 10.18
C VAL A 688 -3.89 -12.00 9.45
N ILE A 689 -4.67 -11.74 8.42
CA ILE A 689 -5.10 -12.79 7.50
C ILE A 689 -3.93 -13.10 6.55
N GLY A 690 -3.49 -14.35 6.55
CA GLY A 690 -2.56 -14.89 5.57
C GLY A 690 -3.30 -15.65 4.47
N PHE A 691 -2.68 -15.77 3.31
CA PHE A 691 -3.27 -16.35 2.11
C PHE A 691 -2.35 -17.39 1.46
N ASP A 692 -2.96 -18.32 0.73
CA ASP A 692 -2.33 -19.35 -0.07
C ASP A 692 -3.04 -19.42 -1.44
N ASP A 693 -2.34 -19.73 -2.49
CA ASP A 693 -2.87 -19.84 -3.86
C ASP A 693 -2.83 -21.27 -4.42
N ARG A 694 -2.47 -22.28 -3.61
CA ARG A 694 -2.33 -23.66 -4.07
C ARG A 694 -3.65 -24.22 -4.59
N PRO A 695 -3.70 -24.75 -5.82
CA PRO A 695 -4.92 -25.31 -6.39
C PRO A 695 -5.34 -26.61 -5.69
N GLY A 696 -6.64 -26.89 -5.69
CA GLY A 696 -7.19 -28.15 -5.19
C GLY A 696 -7.36 -28.26 -3.68
N LEU A 697 -7.10 -27.17 -2.95
CA LEU A 697 -7.48 -27.04 -1.54
C LEU A 697 -8.89 -26.44 -1.40
N PRO A 698 -9.61 -26.73 -0.28
CA PRO A 698 -10.83 -25.99 0.01
C PRO A 698 -10.49 -24.52 0.33
N MET A 699 -11.38 -23.58 -0.03
CA MET A 699 -11.15 -22.13 0.16
C MET A 699 -10.79 -21.77 1.59
N VAL A 700 -11.34 -22.47 2.58
CA VAL A 700 -11.04 -22.24 3.99
C VAL A 700 -9.56 -22.51 4.34
N TRP A 701 -8.85 -23.36 3.58
CA TRP A 701 -7.43 -23.63 3.80
C TRP A 701 -6.52 -22.72 3.00
N LEU A 702 -7.06 -21.93 2.08
CA LEU A 702 -6.33 -20.89 1.35
C LEU A 702 -6.19 -19.58 2.16
N ARG A 703 -6.82 -19.50 3.31
CA ARG A 703 -6.69 -18.37 4.24
C ARG A 703 -6.46 -18.87 5.66
N ASN A 704 -5.76 -18.09 6.45
CA ASN A 704 -5.40 -18.45 7.80
C ASN A 704 -5.23 -17.21 8.68
N ALA A 705 -5.32 -17.36 10.00
CA ALA A 705 -4.74 -16.38 10.88
C ALA A 705 -3.22 -16.59 10.88
N GLN A 706 -2.48 -15.51 10.64
CA GLN A 706 -1.02 -15.50 10.61
C GLN A 706 -0.49 -14.55 11.67
N SER A 707 0.37 -15.04 12.55
CA SER A 707 1.18 -14.16 13.38
C SER A 707 2.38 -13.65 12.58
N LEU A 708 3.02 -12.59 13.05
CA LEU A 708 4.22 -12.05 12.43
C LEU A 708 5.42 -12.23 13.36
N TYR A 709 6.58 -12.50 12.77
CA TYR A 709 7.86 -12.70 13.48
C TYR A 709 7.76 -13.84 14.52
N ASP A 710 8.18 -13.57 15.74
CA ASP A 710 8.17 -14.54 16.84
C ASP A 710 6.88 -14.48 17.70
N GLU A 711 5.89 -13.67 17.30
CA GLU A 711 4.63 -13.57 18.02
C GLU A 711 3.81 -14.86 17.91
N PRO A 712 3.26 -15.38 19.00
CA PRO A 712 2.38 -16.53 18.99
C PRO A 712 0.98 -16.17 18.51
N LEU A 713 0.29 -17.12 17.86
CA LEU A 713 -1.16 -17.11 17.81
C LEU A 713 -1.73 -17.65 19.13
N ARG A 714 -2.79 -17.00 19.64
CA ARG A 714 -3.43 -17.37 20.89
C ARG A 714 -4.93 -17.57 20.69
N MET A 715 -5.48 -18.61 21.31
CA MET A 715 -6.93 -18.83 21.36
C MET A 715 -7.35 -19.02 22.80
N HIS A 716 -8.56 -18.58 23.13
CA HIS A 716 -9.14 -18.69 24.46
C HIS A 716 -10.56 -19.22 24.37
N TYR A 717 -10.82 -20.32 25.11
CA TYR A 717 -12.13 -20.95 25.25
C TYR A 717 -12.60 -20.86 26.68
N GLU A 718 -13.89 -20.62 26.85
CA GLU A 718 -14.60 -20.62 28.13
C GLU A 718 -15.81 -21.56 28.11
N SER A 719 -16.37 -21.83 29.27
CA SER A 719 -17.56 -22.65 29.41
C SER A 719 -17.37 -24.11 28.96
N LEU A 720 -16.17 -24.66 29.12
CA LEU A 720 -15.89 -26.05 28.90
C LEU A 720 -16.52 -26.88 30.06
N ASP A 721 -16.86 -28.13 29.74
CA ASP A 721 -17.27 -29.08 30.78
C ASP A 721 -16.02 -29.67 31.48
N PRO A 722 -15.80 -29.37 32.77
CA PRO A 722 -14.60 -29.83 33.48
C PRO A 722 -14.49 -31.36 33.61
N ALA A 723 -15.63 -32.04 33.50
CA ALA A 723 -15.70 -33.52 33.57
C ALA A 723 -15.46 -34.20 32.24
N ALA A 724 -15.48 -33.49 31.16
CA ALA A 724 -15.32 -34.03 29.81
C ALA A 724 -13.85 -34.15 29.40
N ARG A 725 -13.61 -35.01 28.44
CA ARG A 725 -12.35 -35.04 27.68
C ARG A 725 -12.51 -34.26 26.39
N TYR A 726 -11.43 -33.61 25.96
CA TYR A 726 -11.42 -32.82 24.74
C TYR A 726 -10.33 -33.31 23.81
N ARG A 727 -10.63 -33.35 22.52
CA ARG A 727 -9.69 -33.57 21.44
C ARG A 727 -9.64 -32.31 20.57
N LEU A 728 -8.43 -31.90 20.29
CA LEU A 728 -8.17 -30.77 19.41
C LEU A 728 -7.84 -31.28 17.98
N ARG A 729 -8.55 -30.76 16.98
CA ARG A 729 -8.22 -30.95 15.58
C ARG A 729 -7.78 -29.61 15.01
N VAL A 730 -6.63 -29.55 14.31
CA VAL A 730 -6.03 -28.32 13.78
C VAL A 730 -5.63 -28.50 12.34
N VAL A 731 -5.85 -27.49 11.51
CA VAL A 731 -5.30 -27.39 10.15
C VAL A 731 -4.24 -26.30 10.12
N TYR A 732 -2.99 -26.72 9.97
CA TYR A 732 -1.87 -25.84 9.67
C TYR A 732 -1.79 -25.61 8.17
N SER A 733 -2.06 -24.41 7.69
CA SER A 733 -2.05 -24.05 6.28
C SER A 733 -1.05 -22.90 5.99
N GLY A 734 -1.32 -22.09 5.00
CA GLY A 734 -0.50 -20.96 4.59
C GLY A 734 0.51 -21.35 3.52
N ASP A 735 1.24 -20.35 3.04
CA ASP A 735 2.15 -20.45 1.91
C ASP A 735 3.27 -21.51 2.05
N ASN A 736 4.10 -21.64 1.02
CA ASN A 736 5.19 -22.60 0.98
C ASN A 736 6.31 -22.35 2.00
N PHE A 737 6.29 -21.18 2.65
CA PHE A 737 7.18 -20.90 3.75
C PHE A 737 6.72 -21.70 4.98
N ARG A 738 7.49 -22.71 5.37
CA ARG A 738 7.07 -23.74 6.33
C ARG A 738 7.84 -23.62 7.64
N PRO A 739 7.49 -22.67 8.53
CA PRO A 739 8.06 -22.67 9.87
C PRO A 739 7.63 -23.91 10.62
N THR A 740 8.47 -24.37 11.55
CA THR A 740 8.06 -25.36 12.53
C THR A 740 7.17 -24.71 13.58
N VAL A 741 6.08 -25.36 13.94
CA VAL A 741 5.08 -24.86 14.91
C VAL A 741 5.05 -25.81 16.11
N ARG A 742 5.01 -25.23 17.32
CA ARG A 742 4.75 -25.91 18.60
C ARG A 742 3.41 -25.46 19.13
N LEU A 743 2.65 -26.40 19.71
CA LEU A 743 1.38 -26.12 20.36
C LEU A 743 1.45 -26.39 21.84
N GLU A 744 0.97 -25.43 22.61
CA GLU A 744 0.80 -25.52 24.06
C GLU A 744 -0.67 -25.28 24.44
N ALA A 745 -1.13 -25.98 25.50
CA ALA A 745 -2.41 -25.75 26.17
C ALA A 745 -2.12 -25.47 27.65
N GLU A 746 -2.52 -24.31 28.17
CA GLU A 746 -2.23 -23.86 29.55
C GLU A 746 -0.73 -24.02 29.92
N GLY A 747 0.18 -23.80 28.96
CA GLY A 747 1.63 -24.02 29.15
C GLY A 747 2.10 -25.46 29.09
N VAL A 748 1.20 -26.44 28.95
CA VAL A 748 1.52 -27.86 28.73
C VAL A 748 1.75 -28.09 27.23
N GLU A 749 2.89 -28.68 26.86
CA GLU A 749 3.20 -29.03 25.48
C GLU A 749 2.23 -30.13 24.97
N ILE A 750 1.46 -29.76 23.93
CA ILE A 750 0.58 -30.70 23.19
C ILE A 750 1.37 -31.39 22.09
N HIS A 751 2.18 -30.64 21.35
CA HIS A 751 3.17 -31.20 20.45
C HIS A 751 4.40 -30.28 20.33
N PRO A 752 5.60 -30.89 20.17
CA PRO A 752 6.85 -30.12 19.97
C PRO A 752 6.89 -29.43 18.62
N TYR A 753 7.95 -28.66 18.38
CA TYR A 753 8.18 -28.03 17.07
C TYR A 753 8.18 -29.08 15.95
N ARG A 754 7.25 -28.93 15.03
CA ARG A 754 7.06 -29.80 13.88
C ARG A 754 6.72 -28.99 12.63
N LYS A 755 7.08 -29.50 11.47
CA LYS A 755 6.65 -28.94 10.18
C LYS A 755 5.15 -29.20 9.99
N LYS A 756 4.46 -28.26 9.32
CA LYS A 756 3.09 -28.50 8.88
C LYS A 756 3.03 -29.65 7.87
N PRO A 757 1.93 -30.43 7.82
CA PRO A 757 1.75 -31.53 6.88
C PRO A 757 1.86 -31.07 5.41
N ASP A 758 2.42 -31.94 4.58
CA ASP A 758 2.44 -31.79 3.13
C ASP A 758 2.15 -33.14 2.48
N PRO A 759 0.98 -33.34 1.86
CA PRO A 759 -0.11 -32.35 1.67
C PRO A 759 -0.76 -31.90 2.98
N ILE A 760 -1.42 -30.73 2.95
CA ILE A 760 -2.17 -30.21 4.11
C ILE A 760 -3.24 -31.21 4.51
N THR A 761 -3.21 -31.59 5.77
CA THR A 761 -4.19 -32.50 6.39
C THR A 761 -4.44 -32.08 7.83
N PRO A 762 -5.66 -32.23 8.36
CA PRO A 762 -5.93 -32.00 9.77
C PRO A 762 -5.09 -32.90 10.66
N LEU A 763 -4.62 -32.38 11.78
CA LEU A 763 -3.94 -33.11 12.83
C LEU A 763 -4.81 -33.15 14.07
N GLU A 764 -4.78 -34.28 14.80
CA GLU A 764 -5.58 -34.47 16.02
C GLU A 764 -4.66 -34.72 17.22
N PHE A 765 -5.06 -34.15 18.36
CA PHE A 765 -4.34 -34.20 19.62
C PHE A 765 -5.31 -34.33 20.78
N GLU A 766 -4.98 -35.19 21.73
CA GLU A 766 -5.71 -35.27 23.00
C GLU A 766 -5.32 -34.08 23.89
N ILE A 767 -6.32 -33.42 24.47
CA ILE A 767 -6.09 -32.37 25.48
C ILE A 767 -6.08 -33.01 26.87
N PRO A 768 -5.02 -32.84 27.67
CA PRO A 768 -4.98 -33.38 29.03
C PRO A 768 -6.14 -32.82 29.87
N ALA A 769 -6.90 -33.67 30.55
CA ALA A 769 -8.04 -33.26 31.37
C ALA A 769 -7.68 -32.25 32.47
N SER A 770 -6.41 -32.24 32.90
CA SER A 770 -5.92 -31.28 33.91
C SER A 770 -5.91 -29.81 33.41
N VAL A 771 -5.81 -29.57 32.10
CA VAL A 771 -5.75 -28.21 31.54
C VAL A 771 -7.13 -27.63 31.21
N THR A 772 -8.19 -28.42 31.32
CA THR A 772 -9.59 -27.98 31.14
C THR A 772 -10.42 -28.07 32.42
N ALA A 773 -9.79 -28.41 33.56
CA ALA A 773 -10.44 -28.69 34.83
C ALA A 773 -11.17 -27.49 35.45
N ASP A 774 -10.79 -26.28 35.11
CA ASP A 774 -11.45 -25.03 35.54
C ASP A 774 -12.52 -24.53 34.55
N GLY A 775 -12.77 -25.26 33.46
CA GLY A 775 -13.75 -24.89 32.44
C GLY A 775 -13.22 -23.90 31.39
N LYS A 776 -11.91 -23.68 31.35
CA LYS A 776 -11.23 -22.80 30.39
C LYS A 776 -10.13 -23.54 29.65
N LEU A 777 -9.65 -22.94 28.56
CA LEU A 777 -8.52 -23.45 27.80
C LEU A 777 -7.85 -22.33 27.00
N ASP A 778 -6.58 -22.08 27.30
CA ASP A 778 -5.71 -21.22 26.52
C ASP A 778 -4.82 -22.07 25.59
N LEU A 779 -4.92 -21.85 24.29
CA LEU A 779 -4.03 -22.45 23.30
C LEU A 779 -3.02 -21.42 22.83
N ARG A 780 -1.77 -21.86 22.65
CA ARG A 780 -0.68 -21.05 22.16
C ARG A 780 0.09 -21.77 21.08
N PHE A 781 0.05 -21.19 19.87
CA PHE A 781 0.81 -21.67 18.72
C PHE A 781 2.07 -20.82 18.59
N ASN A 782 3.24 -21.45 18.68
CA ASN A 782 4.53 -20.78 18.65
C ASN A 782 5.32 -21.23 17.43
N VAL A 783 6.01 -20.32 16.74
CA VAL A 783 7.07 -20.65 15.79
C VAL A 783 8.40 -20.79 16.53
N GLU A 784 9.36 -21.46 15.90
CA GLU A 784 10.72 -21.52 16.43
C GLU A 784 11.33 -20.13 16.44
N PRO A 785 11.73 -19.61 17.62
CA PRO A 785 12.15 -18.21 17.75
C PRO A 785 13.40 -17.89 16.95
N GLY A 786 13.47 -16.67 16.45
CA GLY A 786 14.68 -16.14 15.83
C GLY A 786 14.95 -16.57 14.41
N ARG A 787 14.10 -17.40 13.81
CA ARG A 787 14.26 -17.82 12.40
C ARG A 787 13.80 -16.73 11.45
N GLY A 788 14.61 -16.53 10.42
CA GLY A 788 14.30 -15.79 9.20
C GLY A 788 13.79 -14.36 9.38
N GLY A 789 13.99 -13.53 8.40
CA GLY A 789 13.55 -12.15 8.42
C GLY A 789 12.32 -11.88 7.55
N ASN A 790 11.60 -12.89 7.04
CA ASN A 790 10.46 -12.66 6.17
C ASN A 790 9.17 -12.23 6.90
N GLY A 791 9.20 -12.13 8.23
CA GLY A 791 8.09 -11.65 9.05
C GLY A 791 6.95 -12.65 9.24
N ARG A 792 6.97 -13.85 8.63
CA ARG A 792 5.91 -14.85 8.77
C ARG A 792 6.07 -15.68 10.03
N GLY A 793 5.00 -15.74 10.83
CA GLY A 793 4.92 -16.50 12.07
C GLY A 793 4.09 -17.78 11.93
N CYS A 794 3.26 -18.08 12.94
CA CYS A 794 2.31 -19.19 12.91
C CYS A 794 1.21 -18.94 11.89
N GLN A 795 0.77 -20.02 11.21
CA GLN A 795 -0.30 -20.00 10.22
C GLN A 795 -1.28 -21.13 10.51
N VAL A 796 -2.50 -20.80 10.92
CA VAL A 796 -3.54 -21.74 11.31
C VAL A 796 -4.86 -21.38 10.64
N SER A 797 -5.48 -22.33 9.91
CA SER A 797 -6.74 -22.09 9.19
C SER A 797 -7.96 -22.47 10.00
N GLU A 798 -7.99 -23.68 10.54
CA GLU A 798 -9.18 -24.18 11.23
C GLU A 798 -8.77 -24.86 12.53
N VAL A 799 -9.64 -24.72 13.54
CA VAL A 799 -9.51 -25.38 14.83
C VAL A 799 -10.88 -25.93 15.26
N TRP A 800 -10.91 -27.20 15.63
CA TRP A 800 -12.05 -27.83 16.31
C TRP A 800 -11.62 -28.26 17.70
N LEU A 801 -12.38 -27.85 18.70
CA LEU A 801 -12.31 -28.43 20.04
C LEU A 801 -13.49 -29.37 20.20
N ILE A 802 -13.23 -30.68 20.10
CA ILE A 802 -14.23 -31.73 20.05
C ILE A 802 -14.40 -32.34 21.45
N LYS A 803 -15.60 -32.25 22.00
CA LYS A 803 -15.91 -32.89 23.27
C LYS A 803 -16.05 -34.36 23.08
N SER A 804 -15.22 -35.17 23.77
CA SER A 804 -15.31 -36.61 23.83
C SER A 804 -16.14 -37.03 25.02
N ARG A 805 -16.87 -38.13 24.87
CA ARG A 805 -17.70 -38.66 25.96
C ARG A 805 -16.84 -39.29 27.06
#